data_d68a03541126513a278a12a9cd7b6bfb
#
_entry.id   d68a03541126513a278a12a9cd7b6bfb
#
_cell.length_a   1.000
_cell.length_b   1.000
_cell.length_c   1.000
_cell.angle_alpha   90.00
_cell.angle_beta   90.00
_cell.angle_gamma   90.00
#
_symmetry.space_group_name_H-M   'P 1'
#
loop_
_entity.id
_entity.type
_entity.pdbx_description
1 polymer ?
#
loop_
_entity_poly.entity_id
_entity_poly.type
_entity_poly.pdbx_seq_one_letter_code
_entity_poly.pdbx_strand_id
1 'polypeptide(L)'
;MRLTLVDNLLYESSYSVRKDDLQPHLGLMSLAAMVGEGGHQPTIYDPKWEVFQGRVTLDGSLYENVAHNILRTTPQAVGFTALGCNFHCVVKIARHLKHLEPELPILLGGPHATILHEEILTRFAEFDIVVRNEAEHTITPLLAGIDTGDLAGVAGISYRDLRGDIVCNGGSPLIDDLDCLPVPAYDCYPLKQLGLKTIRVEAGRGCPFSCTFCSTASFFGRSYRLKSTPRLLAELDFLHQNYGYTDFKLNHDLFTVNRKKVAEFCEALKARNYTWSCSARVDCVDEQLLTLMRDAGCRNIYFGIETASARMQEISRKRLSVGLVEPTLDVTSALGIETTTSFITGYPEETLEDQDETLDMAGRLFCRPDGRNISQIHLLTPEPGTDLLARYGDRLLFDAHVSEFNFPMLQGDDRSLISDHPILFGNHHYFPSVVTRERHVFITSAWTVVWELGREITAYMLRAFEGRLSRFMAEAWTWHAQSSPQRSNAGADEIQAFLEARFGRGHHLTSLFRYVRAMNAVATKRAAGSRLQGPVSGDPRDNSLRIGPGTIILRDIHHVVQLLETISGTTGNRLLEGSAVGPQGHLLVVSQPADQEQDSSVSSYWIDEVTADLLARFENPKSYWECCKEIADSDDRAQFPKWDDLASLCQMGVLERTSRRASARRETASHP
;
A
#
# COMPACT_ATOMS: atom_id res chain seq x y z
N MET A 1 13.32 24.20 25.00
CA MET A 1 14.11 23.45 23.98
C MET A 1 13.37 23.41 22.64
N ARG A 2 14.10 23.27 21.52
CA ARG A 2 13.55 22.96 20.19
C ARG A 2 13.66 21.44 19.95
N LEU A 3 12.54 20.79 19.80
CA LEU A 3 12.45 19.35 19.52
C LEU A 3 11.97 19.12 18.09
N THR A 4 12.75 18.40 17.29
CA THR A 4 12.29 17.95 15.97
C THR A 4 11.84 16.49 16.08
N LEU A 5 10.56 16.26 15.87
CA LEU A 5 9.94 14.94 15.78
C LEU A 5 9.95 14.48 14.32
N VAL A 6 10.50 13.32 14.06
CA VAL A 6 10.67 12.78 12.71
C VAL A 6 9.65 11.71 12.44
N ASP A 7 8.84 11.92 11.39
CA ASP A 7 7.83 10.95 10.94
C ASP A 7 8.46 9.76 10.23
N ASN A 8 7.71 8.69 10.11
CA ASN A 8 8.14 7.45 9.48
C ASN A 8 8.51 7.66 8.01
N LEU A 9 9.71 7.22 7.65
CA LEU A 9 10.08 7.06 6.25
C LEU A 9 9.64 5.68 5.78
N LEU A 10 8.51 5.64 5.08
CA LEU A 10 7.98 4.46 4.41
C LEU A 10 7.87 4.78 2.92
N TYR A 11 8.48 3.96 2.06
CA TYR A 11 8.45 4.13 0.61
C TYR A 11 8.62 2.79 -0.09
N GLU A 12 8.03 2.68 -1.26
CA GLU A 12 8.18 1.52 -2.14
C GLU A 12 9.26 1.80 -3.21
N SER A 13 10.03 0.79 -3.55
CA SER A 13 11.16 0.91 -4.48
C SER A 13 10.80 1.33 -5.90
N SER A 14 9.54 1.19 -6.29
CA SER A 14 9.06 1.43 -7.66
C SER A 14 8.20 2.68 -7.82
N TYR A 15 7.88 3.38 -6.73
CA TYR A 15 6.93 4.50 -6.78
C TYR A 15 7.48 5.74 -6.08
N SER A 16 7.21 6.89 -6.67
CA SER A 16 7.17 8.15 -5.93
C SER A 16 6.15 8.05 -4.80
N VAL A 17 6.42 8.66 -3.67
CA VAL A 17 5.45 8.80 -2.58
C VAL A 17 4.13 9.35 -3.15
N ARG A 18 3.04 8.62 -2.95
CA ARG A 18 1.72 9.05 -3.41
C ARG A 18 1.13 10.05 -2.43
N LYS A 19 0.25 10.91 -2.91
CA LYS A 19 -0.44 11.89 -2.06
C LYS A 19 -1.18 11.24 -0.89
N ASP A 20 -1.81 10.10 -1.12
CA ASP A 20 -2.58 9.37 -0.10
C ASP A 20 -1.68 8.76 1.00
N ASP A 21 -0.38 8.60 0.75
CA ASP A 21 0.61 8.11 1.73
C ASP A 21 1.04 9.22 2.72
N LEU A 22 0.68 10.48 2.44
CA LEU A 22 1.06 11.66 3.21
C LEU A 22 0.12 11.96 4.38
N GLN A 23 -0.44 10.92 5.01
CA GLN A 23 -1.29 11.10 6.19
C GLN A 23 -0.45 11.55 7.39
N PRO A 24 -0.89 12.59 8.13
CA PRO A 24 -0.21 13.03 9.34
C PRO A 24 -0.10 11.93 10.39
N HIS A 25 1.02 11.88 11.10
CA HIS A 25 1.26 10.91 12.16
C HIS A 25 0.58 11.36 13.46
N LEU A 26 -0.50 10.67 13.85
CA LEU A 26 -1.35 11.04 14.99
C LEU A 26 -0.56 11.15 16.30
N GLY A 27 0.30 10.18 16.60
CA GLY A 27 1.12 10.18 17.81
C GLY A 27 2.11 11.34 17.88
N LEU A 28 2.76 11.69 16.75
CA LEU A 28 3.69 12.83 16.72
C LEU A 28 2.96 14.17 16.87
N MET A 29 1.75 14.30 16.33
CA MET A 29 0.93 15.51 16.54
C MET A 29 0.47 15.63 17.99
N SER A 30 0.12 14.51 18.65
CA SER A 30 -0.20 14.49 20.08
C SER A 30 1.00 14.96 20.92
N LEU A 31 2.18 14.38 20.65
CA LEU A 31 3.42 14.78 21.34
C LEU A 31 3.81 16.25 21.07
N ALA A 32 3.68 16.71 19.83
CA ALA A 32 3.97 18.10 19.48
C ALA A 32 3.06 19.07 20.28
N ALA A 33 1.77 18.74 20.44
CA ALA A 33 0.86 19.52 21.26
C ALA A 33 1.32 19.58 22.72
N MET A 34 1.69 18.44 23.34
CA MET A 34 2.21 18.37 24.70
C MET A 34 3.52 19.16 24.87
N VAL A 35 4.42 19.07 23.90
CA VAL A 35 5.69 19.82 23.87
C VAL A 35 5.43 21.32 23.83
N GLY A 36 4.47 21.77 23.02
CA GLY A 36 4.04 23.16 22.93
C GLY A 36 3.44 23.69 24.23
N GLU A 37 2.52 22.93 24.85
CA GLU A 37 1.95 23.27 26.17
C GLU A 37 3.00 23.33 27.29
N GLY A 38 4.04 22.48 27.19
CA GLY A 38 5.19 22.48 28.09
C GLY A 38 6.13 23.67 27.90
N GLY A 39 5.83 24.62 27.00
CA GLY A 39 6.66 25.81 26.72
C GLY A 39 7.88 25.53 25.86
N HIS A 40 7.96 24.38 25.19
CA HIS A 40 9.01 24.04 24.24
C HIS A 40 8.54 24.28 22.79
N GLN A 41 9.45 24.19 21.83
CA GLN A 41 9.17 24.45 20.42
C GLN A 41 9.21 23.14 19.61
N PRO A 42 8.06 22.51 19.30
CA PRO A 42 8.00 21.33 18.48
C PRO A 42 8.11 21.67 16.99
N THR A 43 8.74 20.80 16.23
CA THR A 43 8.70 20.77 14.77
C THR A 43 8.48 19.33 14.37
N ILE A 44 7.57 19.07 13.42
CA ILE A 44 7.44 17.74 12.80
C ILE A 44 8.11 17.80 11.43
N TYR A 45 9.09 16.92 11.24
CA TYR A 45 9.75 16.70 9.95
C TYR A 45 9.20 15.42 9.32
N ASP A 46 8.52 15.55 8.19
CA ASP A 46 7.99 14.41 7.43
C ASP A 46 8.87 14.16 6.19
N PRO A 47 9.73 13.13 6.19
CA PRO A 47 10.58 12.82 5.06
C PRO A 47 9.78 12.40 3.80
N LYS A 48 8.56 11.85 3.94
CA LYS A 48 7.70 11.53 2.80
C LYS A 48 7.24 12.79 2.08
N TRP A 49 6.91 13.84 2.83
CA TRP A 49 6.58 15.14 2.26
C TRP A 49 7.77 15.75 1.49
N GLU A 50 8.99 15.63 2.02
CA GLU A 50 10.21 16.09 1.35
C GLU A 50 10.46 15.35 0.03
N VAL A 51 10.25 14.04 0.02
CA VAL A 51 10.33 13.21 -1.21
C VAL A 51 9.25 13.61 -2.20
N PHE A 52 8.00 13.75 -1.75
CA PHE A 52 6.89 14.16 -2.61
C PHE A 52 7.09 15.52 -3.27
N GLN A 53 7.72 16.45 -2.55
CA GLN A 53 8.09 17.78 -3.06
C GLN A 53 9.35 17.77 -3.95
N GLY A 54 9.99 16.61 -4.12
CA GLY A 54 11.24 16.49 -4.89
C GLY A 54 12.46 17.15 -4.22
N ARG A 55 12.41 17.44 -2.91
CA ARG A 55 13.54 17.99 -2.15
C ARG A 55 14.47 16.91 -1.62
N VAL A 56 14.00 15.69 -1.55
CA VAL A 56 14.79 14.50 -1.21
C VAL A 56 14.56 13.45 -2.27
N THR A 57 15.63 12.79 -2.73
CA THR A 57 15.58 11.72 -3.73
C THR A 57 15.66 10.36 -3.06
N LEU A 58 14.98 9.36 -3.65
CA LEU A 58 15.01 7.96 -3.21
C LEU A 58 16.21 7.24 -3.84
N ASP A 59 17.41 7.63 -3.46
CA ASP A 59 18.67 7.06 -3.96
C ASP A 59 19.66 6.79 -2.80
N GLY A 60 20.90 6.46 -3.11
CA GLY A 60 21.93 6.15 -2.10
C GLY A 60 22.24 7.28 -1.13
N SER A 61 21.84 8.51 -1.41
CA SER A 61 22.03 9.69 -0.53
C SER A 61 20.84 9.99 0.38
N LEU A 62 19.79 9.15 0.33
CA LEU A 62 18.52 9.39 1.04
C LEU A 62 18.71 9.71 2.52
N TYR A 63 19.37 8.84 3.25
CA TYR A 63 19.51 8.97 4.72
C TYR A 63 20.35 10.17 5.12
N GLU A 64 21.40 10.45 4.37
CA GLU A 64 22.26 11.63 4.57
C GLU A 64 21.48 12.92 4.31
N ASN A 65 20.74 13.01 3.22
CA ASN A 65 19.92 14.18 2.87
C ASN A 65 18.82 14.43 3.89
N VAL A 66 18.16 13.36 4.39
CA VAL A 66 17.18 13.47 5.48
C VAL A 66 17.83 14.01 6.75
N ALA A 67 19.02 13.50 7.14
CA ALA A 67 19.73 13.97 8.31
C ALA A 67 20.10 15.47 8.19
N HIS A 68 20.63 15.91 7.06
CA HIS A 68 20.93 17.33 6.81
C HIS A 68 19.68 18.22 6.88
N ASN A 69 18.53 17.73 6.35
CA ASN A 69 17.28 18.50 6.41
C ASN A 69 16.73 18.58 7.83
N ILE A 70 16.86 17.52 8.64
CA ILE A 70 16.54 17.56 10.07
C ILE A 70 17.37 18.63 10.78
N LEU A 71 18.68 18.70 10.55
CA LEU A 71 19.55 19.71 11.17
C LEU A 71 19.21 21.15 10.75
N ARG A 72 18.64 21.36 9.56
CA ARG A 72 18.14 22.69 9.15
C ARG A 72 17.00 23.22 10.02
N THR A 73 16.30 22.37 10.75
CA THR A 73 15.32 22.79 11.75
C THR A 73 15.96 23.31 13.04
N THR A 74 17.29 23.25 13.12
CA THR A 74 18.10 23.67 14.28
C THR A 74 17.65 23.02 15.60
N PRO A 75 17.54 21.67 15.64
CA PRO A 75 17.04 20.98 16.83
C PRO A 75 18.04 21.03 17.99
N GLN A 76 17.53 21.03 19.22
CA GLN A 76 18.30 20.77 20.45
C GLN A 76 18.12 19.32 20.92
N ALA A 77 17.11 18.62 20.38
CA ALA A 77 16.93 17.18 20.46
C ALA A 77 16.14 16.71 19.23
N VAL A 78 16.34 15.46 18.82
CA VAL A 78 15.61 14.83 17.73
C VAL A 78 14.88 13.60 18.28
N GLY A 79 13.58 13.49 18.00
CA GLY A 79 12.76 12.35 18.40
C GLY A 79 12.26 11.56 17.18
N PHE A 80 12.60 10.28 17.12
CA PHE A 80 12.08 9.37 16.10
C PHE A 80 10.94 8.52 16.64
N THR A 81 9.98 8.18 15.78
CA THR A 81 9.05 7.09 16.01
C THR A 81 9.49 5.87 15.20
N ALA A 82 9.41 4.67 15.77
CA ALA A 82 9.78 3.44 15.10
C ALA A 82 8.64 2.43 15.07
N LEU A 83 8.41 1.93 13.85
CA LEU A 83 7.73 0.66 13.57
C LEU A 83 8.79 -0.33 13.10
N GLY A 84 8.57 -1.63 13.28
CA GLY A 84 9.56 -2.63 12.88
C GLY A 84 9.97 -2.54 11.41
N CYS A 85 9.04 -2.20 10.53
CA CYS A 85 9.27 -2.11 9.09
C CYS A 85 10.15 -0.93 8.66
N ASN A 86 10.23 0.18 9.42
CA ASN A 86 11.04 1.35 9.09
C ASN A 86 12.27 1.53 10.00
N PHE A 87 12.47 0.65 10.95
CA PHE A 87 13.51 0.84 11.98
C PHE A 87 14.92 0.93 11.38
N HIS A 88 15.24 0.18 10.30
CA HIS A 88 16.52 0.30 9.61
C HIS A 88 16.76 1.72 9.05
N CYS A 89 15.72 2.38 8.51
CA CYS A 89 15.82 3.78 8.07
C CYS A 89 16.15 4.71 9.24
N VAL A 90 15.48 4.50 10.38
CA VAL A 90 15.70 5.30 11.59
C VAL A 90 17.14 5.16 12.09
N VAL A 91 17.66 3.92 12.16
CA VAL A 91 19.07 3.66 12.54
C VAL A 91 20.05 4.38 11.61
N LYS A 92 19.83 4.30 10.29
CA LYS A 92 20.71 4.95 9.30
C LYS A 92 20.69 6.47 9.40
N ILE A 93 19.52 7.07 9.54
CA ILE A 93 19.39 8.53 9.69
C ILE A 93 20.04 8.96 11.00
N ALA A 94 19.83 8.22 12.10
CA ALA A 94 20.47 8.51 13.39
C ALA A 94 21.99 8.43 13.32
N ARG A 95 22.59 7.48 12.59
CA ARG A 95 24.04 7.41 12.32
C ARG A 95 24.55 8.66 11.63
N HIS A 96 23.88 9.12 10.58
CA HIS A 96 24.27 10.35 9.90
C HIS A 96 24.16 11.57 10.82
N LEU A 97 23.11 11.67 11.64
CA LEU A 97 22.96 12.75 12.61
C LEU A 97 24.10 12.75 13.65
N LYS A 98 24.41 11.58 14.22
CA LYS A 98 25.53 11.46 15.20
C LYS A 98 26.91 11.71 14.58
N HIS A 99 27.08 11.42 13.30
CA HIS A 99 28.31 11.78 12.58
C HIS A 99 28.46 13.28 12.39
N LEU A 100 27.37 13.99 12.11
CA LEU A 100 27.35 15.43 11.89
C LEU A 100 27.35 16.23 13.20
N GLU A 101 26.58 15.78 14.18
CA GLU A 101 26.38 16.44 15.49
C GLU A 101 26.42 15.37 16.59
N PRO A 102 27.63 14.95 17.06
CA PRO A 102 27.76 13.83 18.02
C PRO A 102 27.02 14.02 19.33
N GLU A 103 26.93 15.27 19.80
CA GLU A 103 26.32 15.63 21.11
C GLU A 103 24.80 15.85 21.01
N LEU A 104 24.21 15.81 19.82
CA LEU A 104 22.78 16.00 19.65
C LEU A 104 21.99 14.83 20.27
N PRO A 105 21.13 15.07 21.30
CA PRO A 105 20.33 14.00 21.88
C PRO A 105 19.36 13.42 20.86
N ILE A 106 19.40 12.10 20.69
CA ILE A 106 18.50 11.35 19.82
C ILE A 106 17.59 10.46 20.67
N LEU A 107 16.30 10.77 20.61
CA LEU A 107 15.21 10.06 21.29
C LEU A 107 14.56 9.08 20.33
N LEU A 108 14.18 7.92 20.81
CA LEU A 108 13.43 6.93 20.06
C LEU A 108 12.17 6.53 20.82
N GLY A 109 11.02 6.53 20.16
CA GLY A 109 9.75 6.10 20.73
C GLY A 109 8.96 5.20 19.78
N GLY A 110 7.73 4.91 20.17
CA GLY A 110 6.82 4.07 19.40
C GLY A 110 6.77 2.61 19.87
N PRO A 111 5.85 1.80 19.31
CA PRO A 111 5.62 0.42 19.77
C PRO A 111 6.86 -0.47 19.67
N HIS A 112 7.59 -0.39 18.58
CA HIS A 112 8.80 -1.15 18.34
C HIS A 112 9.88 -0.84 19.39
N ALA A 113 10.16 0.44 19.58
CA ALA A 113 11.15 0.90 20.55
C ALA A 113 10.75 0.55 22.00
N THR A 114 9.46 0.65 22.33
CA THR A 114 8.95 0.30 23.67
C THR A 114 9.25 -1.13 24.04
N ILE A 115 9.05 -2.07 23.12
CA ILE A 115 9.20 -3.49 23.38
C ILE A 115 10.67 -3.91 23.42
N LEU A 116 11.52 -3.29 22.59
CA LEU A 116 12.91 -3.68 22.36
C LEU A 116 13.92 -2.67 22.94
N HIS A 117 13.51 -1.86 23.93
CA HIS A 117 14.30 -0.71 24.40
C HIS A 117 15.72 -1.05 24.86
N GLU A 118 15.89 -2.15 25.63
CA GLU A 118 17.20 -2.55 26.15
C GLU A 118 18.12 -3.04 25.03
N GLU A 119 17.57 -3.88 24.11
CA GLU A 119 18.31 -4.38 22.96
C GLU A 119 18.72 -3.27 21.99
N ILE A 120 17.82 -2.33 21.74
CA ILE A 120 18.11 -1.16 20.90
C ILE A 120 19.26 -0.35 21.50
N LEU A 121 19.17 0.02 22.78
CA LEU A 121 20.23 0.76 23.46
C LEU A 121 21.53 -0.03 23.55
N THR A 122 21.49 -1.34 23.67
CA THR A 122 22.69 -2.19 23.70
C THR A 122 23.39 -2.24 22.34
N ARG A 123 22.64 -2.27 21.24
CA ARG A 123 23.18 -2.50 19.89
C ARG A 123 23.46 -1.23 19.11
N PHE A 124 22.74 -0.15 19.37
CA PHE A 124 22.78 1.08 18.61
C PHE A 124 23.15 2.27 19.50
N ALA A 125 24.42 2.66 19.45
CA ALA A 125 24.95 3.79 20.22
C ALA A 125 24.39 5.14 19.73
N GLU A 126 23.75 5.14 18.58
CA GLU A 126 23.13 6.32 17.97
C GLU A 126 21.94 6.85 18.77
N PHE A 127 21.29 5.98 19.56
CA PHE A 127 20.17 6.38 20.41
C PHE A 127 20.62 6.62 21.86
N ASP A 128 20.31 7.78 22.38
CA ASP A 128 20.63 8.15 23.76
C ASP A 128 19.54 7.71 24.73
N ILE A 129 18.27 7.86 24.33
CA ILE A 129 17.09 7.65 25.17
C ILE A 129 15.99 6.94 24.38
N VAL A 130 15.39 5.91 24.96
CA VAL A 130 14.16 5.29 24.47
C VAL A 130 13.00 5.70 25.37
N VAL A 131 11.95 6.29 24.79
CA VAL A 131 10.69 6.62 25.45
C VAL A 131 9.72 5.47 25.26
N ARG A 132 9.27 4.89 26.37
CA ARG A 132 8.44 3.68 26.39
C ARG A 132 6.95 4.00 26.55
N ASN A 133 6.09 3.22 25.91
CA ASN A 133 4.64 3.34 25.94
C ASN A 133 4.12 4.70 25.43
N GLU A 134 3.05 5.20 26.04
CA GLU A 134 2.47 6.51 25.73
C GLU A 134 3.36 7.62 26.31
N ALA A 135 3.87 8.46 25.43
CA ALA A 135 4.93 9.41 25.76
C ALA A 135 4.41 10.80 26.15
N GLU A 136 3.11 11.06 26.07
CA GLU A 136 2.53 12.39 26.30
C GLU A 136 2.85 12.97 27.68
N HIS A 137 2.76 12.14 28.74
CA HIS A 137 3.12 12.60 30.10
C HIS A 137 4.63 12.53 30.37
N THR A 138 5.40 11.85 29.52
CA THR A 138 6.84 11.66 29.68
C THR A 138 7.64 12.77 28.95
N ILE A 139 7.14 13.26 27.80
CA ILE A 139 7.97 14.09 26.90
C ILE A 139 8.40 15.43 27.53
N THR A 140 7.51 16.13 28.20
CA THR A 140 7.84 17.43 28.83
C THR A 140 8.84 17.29 29.99
N PRO A 141 8.63 16.37 30.98
CA PRO A 141 9.66 16.07 31.98
C PRO A 141 10.99 15.61 31.38
N LEU A 142 10.96 14.84 30.30
CA LEU A 142 12.16 14.39 29.62
C LEU A 142 12.97 15.55 29.03
N LEU A 143 12.32 16.49 28.35
CA LEU A 143 13.00 17.67 27.80
C LEU A 143 13.63 18.53 28.89
N ALA A 144 12.95 18.69 30.04
CA ALA A 144 13.52 19.37 31.20
C ALA A 144 14.72 18.60 31.79
N GLY A 145 14.63 17.27 31.85
CA GLY A 145 15.74 16.42 32.30
C GLY A 145 16.96 16.47 31.38
N ILE A 146 16.76 16.52 30.06
CA ILE A 146 17.86 16.71 29.10
C ILE A 146 18.53 18.06 29.28
N ASP A 147 17.76 19.13 29.50
CA ASP A 147 18.28 20.48 29.70
C ASP A 147 19.11 20.63 30.99
N THR A 148 18.71 19.90 32.04
CA THR A 148 19.40 19.90 33.33
C THR A 148 20.47 18.81 33.49
N GLY A 149 20.49 17.82 32.60
CA GLY A 149 21.35 16.63 32.72
C GLY A 149 20.88 15.59 33.75
N ASP A 150 19.66 15.71 34.28
CA ASP A 150 19.07 14.76 35.27
C ASP A 150 17.87 14.00 34.67
N LEU A 151 18.11 12.75 34.35
CA LEU A 151 17.11 11.83 33.80
C LEU A 151 16.56 10.85 34.86
N ALA A 152 17.14 10.78 36.05
CA ALA A 152 16.84 9.74 37.04
C ALA A 152 15.37 9.75 37.50
N GLY A 153 14.75 10.95 37.55
CA GLY A 153 13.35 11.12 37.95
C GLY A 153 12.30 10.98 36.84
N VAL A 154 12.72 10.80 35.57
CA VAL A 154 11.81 10.77 34.44
C VAL A 154 11.23 9.37 34.26
N ALA A 155 9.93 9.18 34.51
CA ALA A 155 9.26 7.89 34.32
C ALA A 155 9.10 7.56 32.82
N GLY A 156 9.09 6.26 32.49
CA GLY A 156 8.79 5.78 31.16
C GLY A 156 9.96 5.89 30.15
N ILE A 157 11.20 6.09 30.61
CA ILE A 157 12.36 6.11 29.75
C ILE A 157 13.36 4.99 30.06
N SER A 158 14.14 4.65 29.07
CA SER A 158 15.40 3.89 29.19
C SER A 158 16.50 4.70 28.52
N TYR A 159 17.66 4.79 29.12
CA TYR A 159 18.75 5.61 28.60
C TYR A 159 20.12 5.05 28.98
N ARG A 160 21.16 5.55 28.34
CA ARG A 160 22.54 5.22 28.66
C ARG A 160 23.10 6.27 29.63
N ASP A 161 23.55 5.82 30.78
CA ASP A 161 24.17 6.72 31.75
C ASP A 161 25.62 7.12 31.35
N LEU A 162 26.23 7.98 32.12
CA LEU A 162 27.61 8.48 31.89
C LEU A 162 28.68 7.37 31.98
N ARG A 163 28.34 6.18 32.52
CA ARG A 163 29.25 5.03 32.59
C ARG A 163 29.04 4.08 31.40
N GLY A 164 28.03 4.34 30.59
CA GLY A 164 27.65 3.50 29.48
C GLY A 164 26.66 2.39 29.84
N ASP A 165 26.19 2.34 31.09
CA ASP A 165 25.21 1.37 31.56
C ASP A 165 23.79 1.76 31.12
N ILE A 166 22.96 0.76 30.79
CA ILE A 166 21.57 1.00 30.45
C ILE A 166 20.74 1.09 31.72
N VAL A 167 20.11 2.23 31.93
CA VAL A 167 19.22 2.53 33.07
C VAL A 167 17.79 2.52 32.55
N CYS A 168 16.92 1.72 33.21
CA CYS A 168 15.49 1.66 32.93
C CYS A 168 14.73 2.27 34.11
N ASN A 169 14.21 3.47 33.93
CA ASN A 169 13.36 4.12 34.95
C ASN A 169 12.02 3.41 35.07
N GLY A 170 11.28 3.65 36.14
CA GLY A 170 9.93 3.12 36.32
C GLY A 170 9.03 3.40 35.13
N GLY A 171 8.04 2.51 34.90
CA GLY A 171 7.13 2.67 33.77
C GLY A 171 6.25 3.92 33.89
N SER A 172 5.90 4.54 32.77
CA SER A 172 4.82 5.53 32.71
C SER A 172 3.47 4.79 32.63
N PRO A 173 2.47 5.17 33.45
CA PRO A 173 1.13 4.58 33.33
C PRO A 173 0.51 4.94 31.97
N LEU A 174 -0.37 4.08 31.49
CA LEU A 174 -1.20 4.40 30.34
C LEU A 174 -2.16 5.57 30.68
N ILE A 175 -2.48 6.37 29.69
CA ILE A 175 -3.41 7.50 29.86
C ILE A 175 -4.84 6.97 29.88
N ASP A 176 -5.47 6.94 31.04
CA ASP A 176 -6.82 6.39 31.19
C ASP A 176 -7.87 7.23 30.50
N ASP A 177 -7.79 8.56 30.65
CA ASP A 177 -8.68 9.53 30.05
C ASP A 177 -7.99 10.25 28.88
N LEU A 178 -8.34 9.88 27.65
CA LEU A 178 -7.79 10.48 26.45
C LEU A 178 -8.31 11.91 26.20
N ASP A 179 -9.35 12.33 26.88
CA ASP A 179 -9.91 13.69 26.76
C ASP A 179 -9.05 14.74 27.46
N CYS A 180 -8.17 14.33 28.40
CA CYS A 180 -7.22 15.23 29.04
C CYS A 180 -6.10 15.71 28.11
N LEU A 181 -5.89 15.04 26.98
CA LEU A 181 -4.86 15.42 26.03
C LEU A 181 -5.29 16.68 25.24
N PRO A 182 -4.36 17.56 24.87
CA PRO A 182 -4.67 18.71 24.03
C PRO A 182 -5.16 18.26 22.64
N VAL A 183 -5.72 19.19 21.88
CA VAL A 183 -5.97 18.95 20.44
C VAL A 183 -4.63 18.71 19.76
N PRO A 184 -4.51 17.63 18.94
CA PRO A 184 -3.26 17.36 18.24
C PRO A 184 -2.77 18.56 17.42
N ALA A 185 -1.47 18.78 17.34
CA ALA A 185 -0.86 19.91 16.65
C ALA A 185 -0.95 19.75 15.11
N TYR A 186 -2.16 19.86 14.58
CA TYR A 186 -2.45 19.75 13.15
C TYR A 186 -1.73 20.80 12.30
N ASP A 187 -1.42 21.95 12.88
CA ASP A 187 -0.66 23.03 12.26
C ASP A 187 0.82 22.72 12.02
N CYS A 188 1.36 21.69 12.68
CA CYS A 188 2.70 21.17 12.40
C CYS A 188 2.81 20.44 11.06
N TYR A 189 1.67 20.12 10.39
CA TYR A 189 1.65 19.55 9.05
C TYR A 189 1.06 20.52 8.03
N PRO A 190 1.50 20.50 6.77
CA PRO A 190 1.00 21.38 5.72
C PRO A 190 -0.36 20.92 5.18
N LEU A 191 -1.37 20.71 6.03
CA LEU A 191 -2.66 20.08 5.69
C LEU A 191 -3.36 20.75 4.51
N LYS A 192 -3.32 22.11 4.43
CA LYS A 192 -3.91 22.84 3.32
C LYS A 192 -3.23 22.56 1.97
N GLN A 193 -1.91 22.28 2.00
CA GLN A 193 -1.13 21.97 0.81
C GLN A 193 -1.27 20.48 0.41
N LEU A 194 -1.45 19.62 1.39
CA LEU A 194 -1.68 18.19 1.17
C LEU A 194 -2.96 17.95 0.38
N GLY A 195 -4.04 18.69 0.68
CA GLY A 195 -5.34 18.59 -0.01
C GLY A 195 -5.84 17.13 -0.05
N LEU A 196 -5.72 16.42 1.06
CA LEU A 196 -6.22 15.06 1.23
C LEU A 196 -7.76 15.07 1.16
N LYS A 197 -8.35 14.02 0.60
CA LYS A 197 -9.80 13.83 0.63
C LYS A 197 -10.27 13.39 2.02
N THR A 198 -9.54 12.46 2.62
CA THR A 198 -9.84 11.87 3.94
C THR A 198 -8.70 12.18 4.89
N ILE A 199 -8.99 12.60 6.12
CA ILE A 199 -8.01 12.81 7.19
C ILE A 199 -8.20 11.80 8.31
N ARG A 200 -7.08 11.29 8.86
CA ARG A 200 -7.09 10.39 10.01
C ARG A 200 -7.30 11.18 11.31
N VAL A 201 -8.13 10.63 12.20
CA VAL A 201 -8.38 11.18 13.53
C VAL A 201 -8.30 10.05 14.56
N GLU A 202 -7.61 10.27 15.65
CA GLU A 202 -7.54 9.30 16.75
C GLU A 202 -8.88 9.24 17.50
N ALA A 203 -9.61 8.14 17.36
CA ALA A 203 -10.86 7.93 18.10
C ALA A 203 -10.64 7.28 19.47
N GLY A 204 -9.50 6.63 19.64
CA GLY A 204 -9.13 5.94 20.88
C GLY A 204 -7.92 5.04 20.67
N ARG A 205 -7.59 4.25 21.71
CA ARG A 205 -6.37 3.42 21.76
C ARG A 205 -6.64 2.04 22.33
N GLY A 206 -5.95 1.04 21.79
CA GLY A 206 -5.85 -0.30 22.32
C GLY A 206 -6.99 -1.24 21.94
N CYS A 207 -6.81 -2.51 22.27
CA CYS A 207 -7.71 -3.60 21.91
C CYS A 207 -7.76 -4.62 23.08
N PRO A 208 -8.94 -5.10 23.50
CA PRO A 208 -9.06 -6.02 24.64
C PRO A 208 -8.73 -7.47 24.28
N PHE A 209 -8.59 -7.80 22.99
CA PHE A 209 -8.30 -9.15 22.51
C PHE A 209 -6.81 -9.51 22.63
N SER A 210 -6.51 -10.81 22.49
CA SER A 210 -5.15 -11.36 22.70
C SER A 210 -4.69 -12.22 21.53
N CYS A 211 -4.91 -11.75 20.30
CA CYS A 211 -4.45 -12.44 19.10
C CYS A 211 -2.93 -12.65 19.15
N THR A 212 -2.46 -13.87 18.84
CA THR A 212 -1.05 -14.27 19.04
C THR A 212 -0.06 -13.53 18.15
N PHE A 213 -0.54 -12.94 17.05
CA PHE A 213 0.25 -12.25 16.05
C PHE A 213 0.28 -10.72 16.21
N CYS A 214 -0.53 -10.17 17.11
CA CYS A 214 -0.76 -8.73 17.21
C CYS A 214 -0.03 -8.11 18.41
N SER A 215 0.78 -7.09 18.17
CA SER A 215 1.55 -6.35 19.19
C SER A 215 0.73 -5.34 19.99
N THR A 216 -0.48 -4.98 19.54
CA THR A 216 -1.35 -4.00 20.23
C THR A 216 -1.61 -4.38 21.69
N ALA A 217 -1.85 -5.68 21.95
CA ALA A 217 -2.09 -6.16 23.30
C ALA A 217 -0.87 -6.00 24.24
N SER A 218 0.34 -6.16 23.70
CA SER A 218 1.59 -5.98 24.44
C SER A 218 1.88 -4.52 24.70
N PHE A 219 1.62 -3.65 23.74
CA PHE A 219 1.87 -2.22 23.88
C PHE A 219 0.86 -1.52 24.81
N PHE A 220 -0.43 -1.83 24.70
CA PHE A 220 -1.49 -1.20 25.48
C PHE A 220 -2.01 -2.05 26.66
N GLY A 221 -1.38 -3.17 26.98
CA GLY A 221 -1.78 -3.99 28.13
C GLY A 221 -3.23 -4.51 28.06
N ARG A 222 -3.79 -4.74 26.87
CA ARG A 222 -5.19 -5.09 26.60
C ARG A 222 -6.19 -4.03 27.08
N SER A 223 -5.76 -2.80 27.30
CA SER A 223 -6.68 -1.71 27.58
C SER A 223 -7.49 -1.37 26.31
N TYR A 224 -8.68 -0.82 26.50
CA TYR A 224 -9.53 -0.31 25.44
C TYR A 224 -10.10 1.03 25.89
N ARG A 225 -9.72 2.10 25.24
CA ARG A 225 -10.10 3.45 25.61
C ARG A 225 -10.59 4.18 24.37
N LEU A 226 -11.72 4.86 24.48
CA LEU A 226 -12.26 5.77 23.46
C LEU A 226 -12.28 7.18 24.02
N LYS A 227 -11.97 8.16 23.20
CA LYS A 227 -12.32 9.55 23.49
C LYS A 227 -13.83 9.67 23.75
N SER A 228 -14.25 10.61 24.57
CA SER A 228 -15.68 10.87 24.72
C SER A 228 -16.31 11.39 23.42
N THR A 229 -17.60 11.17 23.27
CA THR A 229 -18.33 11.70 22.11
C THR A 229 -18.16 13.22 21.95
N PRO A 230 -18.29 14.07 23.00
CA PRO A 230 -18.04 15.50 22.87
C PRO A 230 -16.62 15.83 22.41
N ARG A 231 -15.61 15.14 22.94
CA ARG A 231 -14.20 15.36 22.57
C ARG A 231 -13.95 15.03 21.10
N LEU A 232 -14.40 13.85 20.66
CA LEU A 232 -14.22 13.41 19.28
C LEU A 232 -14.93 14.37 18.29
N LEU A 233 -16.17 14.75 18.59
CA LEU A 233 -16.91 15.70 17.76
C LEU A 233 -16.22 17.08 17.70
N ALA A 234 -15.71 17.58 18.82
CA ALA A 234 -14.98 18.86 18.84
C ALA A 234 -13.74 18.82 17.93
N GLU A 235 -13.04 17.69 17.87
CA GLU A 235 -11.87 17.50 16.99
C GLU A 235 -12.27 17.41 15.51
N LEU A 236 -13.36 16.71 15.17
CA LEU A 236 -13.89 16.67 13.82
C LEU A 236 -14.35 18.06 13.36
N ASP A 237 -15.08 18.78 14.21
CA ASP A 237 -15.55 20.14 13.94
C ASP A 237 -14.38 21.12 13.78
N PHE A 238 -13.32 20.99 14.58
CA PHE A 238 -12.07 21.75 14.45
C PHE A 238 -11.43 21.56 13.07
N LEU A 239 -11.31 20.31 12.62
CA LEU A 239 -10.73 19.96 11.32
C LEU A 239 -11.61 20.47 10.16
N HIS A 240 -12.92 20.40 10.32
CA HIS A 240 -13.85 20.96 9.35
C HIS A 240 -13.72 22.49 9.25
N GLN A 241 -13.75 23.19 10.36
CA GLN A 241 -13.75 24.66 10.40
C GLN A 241 -12.41 25.25 9.93
N ASN A 242 -11.28 24.63 10.27
CA ASN A 242 -9.94 25.18 9.98
C ASN A 242 -9.36 24.70 8.65
N TYR A 243 -9.75 23.50 8.19
CA TYR A 243 -9.14 22.85 7.04
C TYR A 243 -10.15 22.37 5.99
N GLY A 244 -11.45 22.40 6.27
CA GLY A 244 -12.52 22.05 5.33
C GLY A 244 -12.78 20.54 5.20
N TYR A 245 -12.22 19.70 6.07
CA TYR A 245 -12.45 18.26 6.00
C TYR A 245 -13.87 17.87 6.37
N THR A 246 -14.44 16.94 5.63
CA THR A 246 -15.77 16.35 5.86
C THR A 246 -15.75 14.83 5.81
N ASP A 247 -14.60 14.23 5.46
CA ASP A 247 -14.41 12.79 5.40
C ASP A 247 -13.26 12.37 6.33
N PHE A 248 -13.54 11.45 7.27
CA PHE A 248 -12.67 11.12 8.38
C PHE A 248 -12.41 9.61 8.47
N LYS A 249 -11.15 9.23 8.68
CA LYS A 249 -10.82 7.87 9.09
C LYS A 249 -10.62 7.85 10.60
N LEU A 250 -11.56 7.25 11.34
CA LEU A 250 -11.48 7.09 12.78
C LEU A 250 -10.45 6.00 13.10
N ASN A 251 -9.26 6.43 13.52
CA ASN A 251 -8.18 5.53 13.88
C ASN A 251 -8.41 4.99 15.29
N HIS A 252 -8.60 3.69 15.36
CA HIS A 252 -8.65 2.87 16.55
C HIS A 252 -8.37 1.43 16.14
N ASP A 253 -7.67 0.66 16.99
CA ASP A 253 -7.41 -0.76 16.70
C ASP A 253 -8.70 -1.57 16.49
N LEU A 254 -9.76 -1.20 17.23
CA LEU A 254 -11.08 -1.83 17.14
C LEU A 254 -12.19 -0.91 17.66
N PHE A 255 -12.76 -0.08 16.81
CA PHE A 255 -13.70 0.98 17.23
C PHE A 255 -15.01 0.47 17.86
N THR A 256 -15.54 -0.66 17.37
CA THR A 256 -16.90 -1.12 17.66
C THR A 256 -17.09 -1.96 18.94
N VAL A 257 -16.06 -2.16 19.75
CA VAL A 257 -16.16 -2.99 21.00
C VAL A 257 -17.16 -2.43 22.00
N ASN A 258 -17.14 -1.13 22.22
CA ASN A 258 -18.08 -0.49 23.13
C ASN A 258 -19.31 0.02 22.36
N ARG A 259 -20.27 -0.87 22.11
CA ARG A 259 -21.50 -0.60 21.38
C ARG A 259 -22.22 0.67 21.86
N LYS A 260 -22.30 0.89 23.20
CA LYS A 260 -23.00 2.03 23.78
C LYS A 260 -22.35 3.35 23.37
N LYS A 261 -21.01 3.45 23.50
CA LYS A 261 -20.27 4.65 23.10
C LYS A 261 -20.35 4.90 21.59
N VAL A 262 -20.29 3.84 20.77
CA VAL A 262 -20.44 3.99 19.31
C VAL A 262 -21.84 4.48 18.93
N ALA A 263 -22.88 3.93 19.55
CA ALA A 263 -24.25 4.39 19.31
C ALA A 263 -24.45 5.86 19.75
N GLU A 264 -23.91 6.25 20.90
CA GLU A 264 -23.92 7.65 21.37
C GLU A 264 -23.21 8.58 20.37
N PHE A 265 -22.04 8.20 19.90
CA PHE A 265 -21.30 8.94 18.88
C PHE A 265 -22.10 9.06 17.58
N CYS A 266 -22.68 7.98 17.08
CA CYS A 266 -23.48 7.98 15.86
C CYS A 266 -24.68 8.92 15.99
N GLU A 267 -25.43 8.87 17.10
CA GLU A 267 -26.57 9.76 17.32
C GLU A 267 -26.17 11.23 17.34
N ALA A 268 -25.05 11.57 17.97
CA ALA A 268 -24.57 12.94 18.07
C ALA A 268 -23.95 13.44 16.72
N LEU A 269 -23.47 12.53 15.87
CA LEU A 269 -22.88 12.88 14.57
C LEU A 269 -23.93 13.15 13.48
N LYS A 270 -25.16 12.59 13.59
CA LYS A 270 -26.22 12.69 12.56
C LYS A 270 -26.54 14.13 12.11
N ALA A 271 -26.37 15.11 13.00
CA ALA A 271 -26.62 16.52 12.69
C ALA A 271 -25.53 17.14 11.79
N ARG A 272 -24.42 16.42 11.55
CA ARG A 272 -23.27 16.86 10.75
C ARG A 272 -23.22 16.03 9.47
N ASN A 273 -23.01 16.68 8.35
CA ASN A 273 -22.86 15.98 7.06
C ASN A 273 -21.42 15.46 6.88
N TYR A 274 -20.93 14.72 7.87
CA TYR A 274 -19.60 14.09 7.80
C TYR A 274 -19.71 12.65 7.32
N THR A 275 -18.71 12.21 6.59
CA THR A 275 -18.52 10.79 6.26
C THR A 275 -17.32 10.23 7.02
N TRP A 276 -17.35 8.94 7.32
CA TRP A 276 -16.28 8.34 8.09
C TRP A 276 -16.13 6.83 7.85
N SER A 277 -14.96 6.35 8.23
CA SER A 277 -14.60 4.92 8.20
C SER A 277 -13.94 4.50 9.49
N CYS A 278 -13.96 3.20 9.81
CA CYS A 278 -13.33 2.64 11.01
C CYS A 278 -12.89 1.18 10.81
N SER A 279 -12.17 0.65 11.81
CA SER A 279 -11.87 -0.79 11.93
C SER A 279 -12.82 -1.45 12.91
N ALA A 280 -13.28 -2.66 12.57
CA ALA A 280 -14.22 -3.44 13.37
C ALA A 280 -13.92 -4.96 13.31
N ARG A 281 -14.57 -5.72 14.18
CA ARG A 281 -14.71 -7.18 14.07
C ARG A 281 -16.14 -7.52 13.71
N VAL A 282 -16.37 -8.56 12.92
CA VAL A 282 -17.73 -8.94 12.52
C VAL A 282 -18.59 -9.39 13.71
N ASP A 283 -17.99 -9.90 14.76
CA ASP A 283 -18.67 -10.29 16.01
C ASP A 283 -18.89 -9.12 17.02
N CYS A 284 -18.41 -7.91 16.67
CA CYS A 284 -18.63 -6.69 17.44
C CYS A 284 -19.62 -5.72 16.77
N VAL A 285 -20.35 -6.17 15.77
CA VAL A 285 -21.40 -5.42 15.08
C VAL A 285 -22.62 -6.29 14.86
N ASP A 286 -23.77 -5.66 14.71
CA ASP A 286 -25.02 -6.28 14.25
C ASP A 286 -25.79 -5.31 13.38
N GLU A 287 -26.87 -5.75 12.77
CA GLU A 287 -27.69 -4.95 11.85
C GLU A 287 -28.15 -3.62 12.47
N GLN A 288 -28.53 -3.63 13.75
CA GLN A 288 -28.98 -2.42 14.43
C GLN A 288 -27.85 -1.39 14.55
N LEU A 289 -26.66 -1.82 14.98
CA LEU A 289 -25.50 -0.94 15.11
C LEU A 289 -25.03 -0.44 13.73
N LEU A 290 -24.97 -1.34 12.75
CA LEU A 290 -24.59 -0.99 11.37
C LEU A 290 -25.55 0.01 10.74
N THR A 291 -26.86 -0.10 11.02
CA THR A 291 -27.86 0.89 10.60
C THR A 291 -27.59 2.26 11.23
N LEU A 292 -27.32 2.31 12.55
CA LEU A 292 -26.98 3.56 13.22
C LEU A 292 -25.69 4.19 12.65
N MET A 293 -24.67 3.36 12.39
CA MET A 293 -23.41 3.80 11.79
C MET A 293 -23.63 4.40 10.39
N ARG A 294 -24.41 3.69 9.53
CA ARG A 294 -24.78 4.19 8.20
C ARG A 294 -25.49 5.54 8.25
N ASP A 295 -26.48 5.65 9.14
CA ASP A 295 -27.29 6.89 9.29
C ASP A 295 -26.45 8.05 9.82
N ALA A 296 -25.37 7.76 10.54
CA ALA A 296 -24.37 8.72 11.01
C ALA A 296 -23.23 8.98 9.99
N GLY A 297 -23.32 8.46 8.75
CA GLY A 297 -22.36 8.74 7.70
C GLY A 297 -21.20 7.76 7.57
N CYS A 298 -21.24 6.59 8.23
CA CYS A 298 -20.25 5.54 7.99
C CYS A 298 -20.31 5.05 6.54
N ARG A 299 -19.18 5.07 5.84
CA ARG A 299 -19.07 4.67 4.41
C ARG A 299 -18.23 3.43 4.20
N ASN A 300 -17.25 3.18 5.05
CA ASN A 300 -16.38 2.01 4.92
C ASN A 300 -16.05 1.42 6.30
N ILE A 301 -16.01 0.09 6.38
CA ILE A 301 -15.58 -0.66 7.57
C ILE A 301 -14.51 -1.66 7.17
N TYR A 302 -13.37 -1.60 7.86
CA TYR A 302 -12.30 -2.57 7.74
C TYR A 302 -12.51 -3.72 8.74
N PHE A 303 -12.66 -4.95 8.25
CA PHE A 303 -12.82 -6.15 9.06
C PHE A 303 -11.57 -7.04 8.98
N GLY A 304 -10.88 -7.20 10.09
CA GLY A 304 -9.85 -8.22 10.23
C GLY A 304 -10.49 -9.61 10.38
N ILE A 305 -10.37 -10.47 9.39
CA ILE A 305 -10.84 -11.87 9.43
C ILE A 305 -9.66 -12.79 9.75
N GLU A 306 -8.51 -12.51 9.16
CA GLU A 306 -7.20 -13.14 9.24
C GLU A 306 -7.15 -14.53 8.60
N THR A 307 -8.09 -15.41 8.92
CA THR A 307 -8.17 -16.77 8.36
C THR A 307 -9.62 -17.27 8.32
N ALA A 308 -9.98 -18.04 7.32
CA ALA A 308 -11.25 -18.72 7.24
C ALA A 308 -11.23 -20.11 7.90
N SER A 309 -10.06 -20.63 8.27
CA SER A 309 -9.93 -21.90 8.98
C SER A 309 -10.35 -21.75 10.46
N ALA A 310 -11.34 -22.52 10.87
CA ALA A 310 -11.76 -22.57 12.28
C ALA A 310 -10.62 -23.02 13.20
N ARG A 311 -9.74 -23.92 12.72
CA ARG A 311 -8.55 -24.37 13.47
C ARG A 311 -7.58 -23.22 13.67
N MET A 312 -7.28 -22.44 12.63
CA MET A 312 -6.38 -21.31 12.73
C MET A 312 -6.96 -20.14 13.52
N GLN A 313 -8.30 -19.97 13.56
CA GLN A 313 -8.97 -19.02 14.47
C GLN A 313 -8.66 -19.30 15.93
N GLU A 314 -8.62 -20.56 16.35
CA GLU A 314 -8.25 -20.95 17.70
C GLU A 314 -6.74 -20.82 17.97
N ILE A 315 -5.88 -21.26 17.06
CA ILE A 315 -4.42 -21.16 17.18
C ILE A 315 -3.96 -19.70 17.28
N SER A 316 -4.47 -18.84 16.43
CA SER A 316 -4.18 -17.41 16.42
C SER A 316 -4.86 -16.66 17.58
N ARG A 317 -5.72 -17.30 18.35
CA ARG A 317 -6.57 -16.71 19.40
C ARG A 317 -7.43 -15.53 18.91
N LYS A 318 -7.63 -15.43 17.61
CA LYS A 318 -8.61 -14.48 17.05
C LYS A 318 -10.01 -14.87 17.46
N ARG A 319 -10.33 -16.17 17.41
CA ARG A 319 -11.59 -16.79 17.87
C ARG A 319 -12.83 -16.15 17.26
N LEU A 320 -12.72 -15.73 16.03
CA LEU A 320 -13.84 -15.22 15.27
C LEU A 320 -14.68 -16.40 14.76
N SER A 321 -16.00 -16.35 14.95
CA SER A 321 -16.89 -17.29 14.27
C SER A 321 -16.95 -16.97 12.78
N VAL A 322 -16.28 -17.79 11.97
CA VAL A 322 -16.16 -17.59 10.50
C VAL A 322 -17.54 -17.51 9.84
N GLY A 323 -18.53 -18.26 10.36
CA GLY A 323 -19.90 -18.25 9.83
C GLY A 323 -20.63 -16.90 9.97
N LEU A 324 -20.11 -15.94 10.75
CA LEU A 324 -20.67 -14.59 10.84
C LEU A 324 -20.21 -13.66 9.72
N VAL A 325 -19.14 -14.00 9.00
CA VAL A 325 -18.50 -13.08 8.04
C VAL A 325 -19.46 -12.73 6.89
N GLU A 326 -19.92 -13.71 6.13
CA GLU A 326 -20.78 -13.48 4.97
C GLU A 326 -22.12 -12.82 5.36
N PRO A 327 -22.86 -13.26 6.39
CA PRO A 327 -24.06 -12.56 6.85
C PRO A 327 -23.83 -11.10 7.26
N THR A 328 -22.71 -10.80 7.92
CA THR A 328 -22.38 -9.41 8.27
C THR A 328 -22.14 -8.55 7.03
N LEU A 329 -21.46 -9.12 6.01
CA LEU A 329 -21.24 -8.42 4.75
C LEU A 329 -22.55 -8.26 3.94
N ASP A 330 -23.48 -9.18 4.05
CA ASP A 330 -24.82 -9.02 3.44
C ASP A 330 -25.55 -7.81 4.02
N VAL A 331 -25.52 -7.66 5.33
CA VAL A 331 -26.11 -6.50 6.02
C VAL A 331 -25.40 -5.21 5.63
N THR A 332 -24.05 -5.16 5.67
CA THR A 332 -23.30 -3.94 5.30
C THR A 332 -23.58 -3.53 3.86
N SER A 333 -23.64 -4.50 2.96
CA SER A 333 -23.96 -4.25 1.55
C SER A 333 -25.38 -3.72 1.35
N ALA A 334 -26.37 -4.32 2.00
CA ALA A 334 -27.77 -3.86 1.95
C ALA A 334 -27.91 -2.43 2.49
N LEU A 335 -27.10 -2.04 3.47
CA LEU A 335 -27.02 -0.70 4.03
C LEU A 335 -26.21 0.28 3.15
N GLY A 336 -25.55 -0.17 2.10
CA GLY A 336 -24.72 0.67 1.25
C GLY A 336 -23.36 1.04 1.86
N ILE A 337 -22.89 0.31 2.89
CA ILE A 337 -21.57 0.46 3.49
C ILE A 337 -20.56 -0.41 2.72
N GLU A 338 -19.47 0.19 2.29
CA GLU A 338 -18.34 -0.54 1.72
C GLU A 338 -17.56 -1.27 2.80
N THR A 339 -16.95 -2.39 2.44
CA THR A 339 -16.15 -3.17 3.38
C THR A 339 -14.78 -3.52 2.80
N THR A 340 -13.81 -3.62 3.69
CA THR A 340 -12.52 -4.24 3.40
C THR A 340 -12.33 -5.42 4.33
N THR A 341 -12.10 -6.61 3.77
CA THR A 341 -11.80 -7.82 4.55
C THR A 341 -10.34 -8.19 4.40
N SER A 342 -9.65 -8.38 5.53
CA SER A 342 -8.22 -8.68 5.58
C SER A 342 -7.99 -10.12 6.01
N PHE A 343 -7.09 -10.79 5.30
CA PHE A 343 -6.63 -12.15 5.54
C PHE A 343 -5.10 -12.18 5.67
N ILE A 344 -4.59 -13.15 6.42
CA ILE A 344 -3.16 -13.35 6.64
C ILE A 344 -2.82 -14.81 6.32
N THR A 345 -1.74 -15.02 5.58
CA THR A 345 -1.12 -16.34 5.33
C THR A 345 0.34 -16.33 5.81
N GLY A 346 0.89 -17.49 6.13
CA GLY A 346 2.27 -17.64 6.59
C GLY A 346 2.42 -17.88 8.08
N TYR A 347 1.35 -18.32 8.77
CA TYR A 347 1.47 -18.78 10.14
C TYR A 347 2.31 -20.07 10.23
N PRO A 348 3.13 -20.22 11.29
CA PRO A 348 3.95 -21.43 11.47
C PRO A 348 3.17 -22.74 11.40
N GLU A 349 1.95 -22.73 11.94
CA GLU A 349 1.08 -23.91 12.03
C GLU A 349 0.08 -24.04 10.88
N GLU A 350 0.08 -23.12 9.91
CA GLU A 350 -0.84 -23.12 8.77
C GLU A 350 -0.57 -24.32 7.85
N THR A 351 -1.62 -25.08 7.56
CA THR A 351 -1.60 -26.17 6.58
C THR A 351 -2.13 -25.69 5.23
N LEU A 352 -1.94 -26.51 4.18
CA LEU A 352 -2.51 -26.23 2.85
C LEU A 352 -4.04 -26.13 2.91
N GLU A 353 -4.70 -26.94 3.73
CA GLU A 353 -6.15 -26.93 3.88
C GLU A 353 -6.62 -25.62 4.53
N ASP A 354 -5.96 -25.14 5.58
CA ASP A 354 -6.26 -23.85 6.22
C ASP A 354 -6.09 -22.69 5.22
N GLN A 355 -5.02 -22.75 4.40
CA GLN A 355 -4.74 -21.75 3.38
C GLN A 355 -5.81 -21.79 2.29
N ASP A 356 -6.21 -22.97 1.82
CA ASP A 356 -7.22 -23.13 0.78
C ASP A 356 -8.58 -22.60 1.23
N GLU A 357 -9.01 -22.89 2.48
CA GLU A 357 -10.25 -22.33 3.07
C GLU A 357 -10.19 -20.80 3.07
N THR A 358 -9.05 -20.21 3.46
CA THR A 358 -8.86 -18.78 3.52
C THR A 358 -8.88 -18.12 2.13
N LEU A 359 -8.20 -18.72 1.16
CA LEU A 359 -8.20 -18.26 -0.22
C LEU A 359 -9.60 -18.30 -0.85
N ASP A 360 -10.34 -19.40 -0.63
CA ASP A 360 -11.67 -19.53 -1.19
C ASP A 360 -12.65 -18.52 -0.59
N MET A 361 -12.57 -18.23 0.71
CA MET A 361 -13.36 -17.16 1.30
C MET A 361 -12.96 -15.79 0.73
N ALA A 362 -11.68 -15.47 0.68
CA ALA A 362 -11.21 -14.20 0.13
C ALA A 362 -11.69 -13.99 -1.32
N GLY A 363 -11.61 -15.04 -2.15
CA GLY A 363 -12.10 -15.02 -3.52
C GLY A 363 -13.62 -14.81 -3.62
N ARG A 364 -14.41 -15.55 -2.82
CA ARG A 364 -15.87 -15.37 -2.80
C ARG A 364 -16.28 -13.97 -2.36
N LEU A 365 -15.63 -13.44 -1.31
CA LEU A 365 -15.93 -12.10 -0.81
C LEU A 365 -15.54 -11.01 -1.81
N PHE A 366 -14.41 -11.16 -2.50
CA PHE A 366 -14.00 -10.23 -3.55
C PHE A 366 -14.93 -10.23 -4.75
N CYS A 367 -15.38 -11.42 -5.18
CA CYS A 367 -16.25 -11.61 -6.34
C CYS A 367 -17.75 -11.37 -6.06
N ARG A 368 -18.10 -10.81 -4.90
CA ARG A 368 -19.49 -10.49 -4.58
C ARG A 368 -20.13 -9.59 -5.63
N PRO A 369 -21.35 -9.89 -6.10
CA PRO A 369 -21.99 -9.12 -7.18
C PRO A 369 -22.34 -7.68 -6.76
N ASP A 370 -22.53 -7.41 -5.46
CA ASP A 370 -22.79 -6.08 -4.91
C ASP A 370 -21.62 -5.10 -5.08
N GLY A 371 -20.44 -5.64 -5.31
CA GLY A 371 -19.25 -4.86 -5.57
C GLY A 371 -18.69 -4.04 -4.40
N ARG A 372 -19.19 -4.26 -3.18
CA ARG A 372 -18.91 -3.42 -2.02
C ARG A 372 -17.81 -3.92 -1.10
N ASN A 373 -17.22 -5.08 -1.40
CA ASN A 373 -16.12 -5.62 -0.61
C ASN A 373 -14.81 -5.64 -1.38
N ILE A 374 -13.73 -5.27 -0.70
CA ILE A 374 -12.35 -5.46 -1.11
C ILE A 374 -11.74 -6.52 -0.19
N SER A 375 -11.19 -7.60 -0.75
CA SER A 375 -10.43 -8.59 0.01
C SER A 375 -8.94 -8.33 -0.12
N GLN A 376 -8.22 -8.39 0.99
CA GLN A 376 -6.76 -8.25 1.06
C GLN A 376 -6.16 -9.52 1.64
N ILE A 377 -5.07 -10.01 1.07
CA ILE A 377 -4.33 -11.17 1.56
C ILE A 377 -2.88 -10.73 1.82
N HIS A 378 -2.44 -10.89 3.07
CA HIS A 378 -1.16 -10.41 3.55
C HIS A 378 -0.27 -11.54 4.02
N LEU A 379 1.04 -11.33 3.95
CA LEU A 379 2.01 -12.19 4.63
C LEU A 379 2.03 -11.87 6.12
N LEU A 380 2.08 -12.91 6.93
CA LEU A 380 2.33 -12.76 8.37
C LEU A 380 3.69 -12.08 8.59
N THR A 381 3.66 -11.01 9.37
CA THR A 381 4.86 -10.28 9.77
C THR A 381 5.19 -10.60 11.24
N PRO A 382 6.40 -11.09 11.55
CA PRO A 382 6.85 -11.26 12.94
C PRO A 382 6.93 -9.91 13.65
N GLU A 383 6.03 -9.67 14.61
CA GLU A 383 5.95 -8.43 15.38
C GLU A 383 6.57 -8.62 16.78
N PRO A 384 7.44 -7.71 17.25
CA PRO A 384 7.97 -7.74 18.61
C PRO A 384 6.85 -7.74 19.66
N GLY A 385 7.10 -8.44 20.78
CA GLY A 385 6.17 -8.53 21.90
C GLY A 385 4.97 -9.45 21.66
N THR A 386 4.90 -10.15 20.53
CA THR A 386 3.82 -11.09 20.23
C THR A 386 4.12 -12.50 20.77
N ASP A 387 3.05 -13.24 21.11
CA ASP A 387 3.19 -14.66 21.51
C ASP A 387 3.83 -15.50 20.40
N LEU A 388 3.60 -15.17 19.12
CA LEU A 388 4.23 -15.85 17.98
C LEU A 388 5.73 -15.64 17.98
N LEU A 389 6.21 -14.39 18.13
CA LEU A 389 7.64 -14.13 18.16
C LEU A 389 8.29 -14.75 19.40
N ALA A 390 7.64 -14.72 20.56
CA ALA A 390 8.13 -15.39 21.76
C ALA A 390 8.26 -16.92 21.60
N ARG A 391 7.39 -17.55 20.79
CA ARG A 391 7.38 -19.00 20.57
C ARG A 391 8.32 -19.46 19.44
N TYR A 392 8.46 -18.67 18.39
CA TYR A 392 9.11 -19.05 17.13
C TYR A 392 10.27 -18.15 16.73
N GLY A 393 10.62 -17.14 17.54
CA GLY A 393 11.61 -16.13 17.20
C GLY A 393 13.05 -16.68 17.04
N ASP A 394 13.34 -17.82 17.70
CA ASP A 394 14.62 -18.53 17.54
C ASP A 394 14.80 -19.20 16.17
N ARG A 395 13.73 -19.28 15.37
CA ARG A 395 13.70 -19.94 14.06
C ARG A 395 13.43 -18.97 12.91
N LEU A 396 13.53 -17.66 13.13
CA LEU A 396 13.33 -16.66 12.10
C LEU A 396 14.30 -16.86 10.94
N LEU A 397 13.78 -16.73 9.73
CA LEU A 397 14.53 -16.79 8.48
C LEU A 397 14.41 -15.47 7.74
N PHE A 398 15.44 -15.13 6.97
CA PHE A 398 15.52 -13.91 6.18
C PHE A 398 15.64 -14.23 4.69
N ASP A 399 14.75 -13.69 3.86
CA ASP A 399 14.78 -13.81 2.40
C ASP A 399 14.81 -12.43 1.71
N ALA A 400 14.86 -11.35 2.48
CA ALA A 400 14.75 -9.97 2.02
C ALA A 400 13.42 -9.63 1.32
N HIS A 401 12.42 -10.50 1.44
CA HIS A 401 11.06 -10.22 0.99
C HIS A 401 10.23 -9.76 2.18
N VAL A 402 9.79 -8.51 2.13
CA VAL A 402 8.97 -7.89 3.17
C VAL A 402 7.50 -8.03 2.78
N SER A 403 6.60 -8.02 3.76
CA SER A 403 5.16 -7.97 3.53
C SER A 403 4.77 -6.80 2.61
N GLU A 404 3.77 -7.00 1.77
CA GLU A 404 3.32 -6.08 0.69
C GLU A 404 2.95 -4.65 1.13
N PHE A 405 2.70 -4.43 2.41
CA PHE A 405 2.40 -3.10 2.93
C PHE A 405 3.61 -2.21 3.19
N ASN A 406 4.79 -2.78 3.23
CA ASN A 406 6.00 -2.09 3.62
C ASN A 406 7.18 -2.64 2.82
N PHE A 407 7.32 -2.21 1.58
CA PHE A 407 8.49 -2.47 0.75
C PHE A 407 9.54 -1.37 0.94
N PRO A 408 10.29 -1.34 2.05
CA PRO A 408 11.41 -0.43 2.11
C PRO A 408 12.40 -0.87 1.04
N MET A 409 12.82 0.06 0.22
CA MET A 409 13.95 -0.18 -0.67
C MET A 409 15.19 -0.40 0.19
N LEU A 410 15.68 -1.64 0.27
CA LEU A 410 16.90 -1.97 0.98
C LEU A 410 18.11 -1.50 0.16
N GLN A 411 18.88 -0.57 0.72
CA GLN A 411 20.02 0.05 0.06
C GLN A 411 21.32 -0.23 0.82
N GLY A 412 22.42 -0.32 0.09
CA GLY A 412 23.74 -0.48 0.67
C GLY A 412 23.83 -1.68 1.61
N ASP A 413 24.18 -1.44 2.87
CA ASP A 413 24.34 -2.45 3.92
C ASP A 413 23.06 -2.78 4.72
N ASP A 414 21.88 -2.30 4.28
CA ASP A 414 20.60 -2.55 4.97
C ASP A 414 20.34 -4.05 5.15
N ARG A 415 20.66 -4.87 4.13
CA ARG A 415 20.48 -6.33 4.21
C ARG A 415 21.32 -6.95 5.31
N SER A 416 22.59 -6.54 5.45
CA SER A 416 23.48 -7.01 6.52
C SER A 416 22.99 -6.55 7.88
N LEU A 417 22.63 -5.26 8.02
CA LEU A 417 22.09 -4.72 9.25
C LEU A 417 20.86 -5.50 9.73
N ILE A 418 19.95 -5.84 8.81
CA ILE A 418 18.71 -6.57 9.11
C ILE A 418 19.04 -8.03 9.46
N SER A 419 19.86 -8.72 8.66
CA SER A 419 20.18 -10.13 8.89
C SER A 419 20.97 -10.38 10.16
N ASP A 420 21.81 -9.42 10.58
CA ASP A 420 22.64 -9.52 11.78
C ASP A 420 21.85 -9.36 13.09
N HIS A 421 20.61 -8.82 13.01
CA HIS A 421 19.78 -8.52 14.18
C HIS A 421 18.32 -8.98 14.00
N PRO A 422 18.06 -10.29 13.85
CA PRO A 422 16.73 -10.81 13.46
C PRO A 422 15.60 -10.44 14.40
N ILE A 423 15.82 -10.31 15.69
CA ILE A 423 14.79 -9.90 16.65
C ILE A 423 14.47 -8.41 16.52
N LEU A 424 15.51 -7.57 16.34
CA LEU A 424 15.35 -6.12 16.17
C LEU A 424 14.69 -5.76 14.82
N PHE A 425 14.81 -6.60 13.83
CA PHE A 425 14.23 -6.42 12.51
C PHE A 425 13.26 -7.55 12.14
N GLY A 426 12.51 -8.06 13.12
CA GLY A 426 11.58 -9.18 12.93
C GLY A 426 10.64 -8.99 11.75
N ASN A 427 10.17 -7.78 11.50
CA ASN A 427 9.29 -7.44 10.39
C ASN A 427 9.86 -7.73 8.99
N HIS A 428 11.19 -7.87 8.88
CA HIS A 428 11.88 -8.24 7.64
C HIS A 428 12.17 -9.73 7.54
N HIS A 429 11.75 -10.50 8.51
CA HIS A 429 11.93 -11.93 8.60
C HIS A 429 10.59 -12.66 8.48
N TYR A 430 10.65 -13.97 8.43
CA TYR A 430 9.46 -14.83 8.41
C TYR A 430 9.68 -16.08 9.29
N PHE A 431 8.57 -16.67 9.72
CA PHE A 431 8.59 -17.95 10.40
C PHE A 431 8.61 -19.11 9.40
N PRO A 432 9.43 -20.13 9.58
CA PRO A 432 9.27 -21.36 8.83
C PRO A 432 7.91 -22.00 9.16
N SER A 433 7.23 -22.48 8.14
CA SER A 433 5.89 -23.06 8.24
C SER A 433 5.78 -24.37 7.46
N VAL A 434 4.68 -25.10 7.65
CA VAL A 434 4.40 -26.35 6.91
C VAL A 434 4.24 -26.06 5.42
N VAL A 435 3.55 -24.96 5.11
CA VAL A 435 3.46 -24.43 3.74
C VAL A 435 4.74 -23.64 3.45
N THR A 436 5.34 -23.85 2.30
CA THR A 436 6.63 -23.21 1.96
C THR A 436 6.52 -21.70 1.83
N ARG A 437 7.58 -20.98 2.19
CA ARG A 437 7.67 -19.51 2.08
C ARG A 437 7.42 -19.04 0.66
N GLU A 438 7.98 -19.73 -0.31
CA GLU A 438 7.85 -19.41 -1.74
C GLU A 438 6.40 -19.46 -2.19
N ARG A 439 5.61 -20.42 -1.66
CA ARG A 439 4.17 -20.50 -1.95
C ARG A 439 3.40 -19.32 -1.32
N HIS A 440 3.71 -18.92 -0.10
CA HIS A 440 3.08 -17.76 0.54
C HIS A 440 3.35 -16.47 -0.26
N VAL A 441 4.61 -16.24 -0.66
CA VAL A 441 5.01 -15.10 -1.48
C VAL A 441 4.34 -15.13 -2.84
N PHE A 442 4.28 -16.31 -3.48
CA PHE A 442 3.56 -16.49 -4.74
C PHE A 442 2.08 -16.10 -4.61
N ILE A 443 1.40 -16.58 -3.57
CA ILE A 443 -0.04 -16.33 -3.37
C ILE A 443 -0.31 -14.85 -3.24
N THR A 444 0.43 -14.14 -2.39
CA THR A 444 0.18 -12.71 -2.17
C THR A 444 0.48 -11.88 -3.42
N SER A 445 1.57 -12.18 -4.13
CA SER A 445 1.91 -11.50 -5.38
C SER A 445 0.93 -11.83 -6.53
N ALA A 446 0.51 -13.09 -6.66
CA ALA A 446 -0.50 -13.50 -7.64
C ALA A 446 -1.88 -12.89 -7.32
N TRP A 447 -2.22 -12.78 -6.02
CA TRP A 447 -3.45 -12.12 -5.60
C TRP A 447 -3.49 -10.64 -6.04
N THR A 448 -2.40 -9.91 -5.91
CA THR A 448 -2.31 -8.53 -6.41
C THR A 448 -2.63 -8.45 -7.90
N VAL A 449 -2.06 -9.35 -8.70
CA VAL A 449 -2.35 -9.43 -10.15
C VAL A 449 -3.83 -9.74 -10.42
N VAL A 450 -4.41 -10.69 -9.68
CA VAL A 450 -5.83 -11.06 -9.80
C VAL A 450 -6.75 -9.91 -9.38
N TRP A 451 -6.40 -9.22 -8.32
CA TRP A 451 -7.14 -8.05 -7.83
C TRP A 451 -7.21 -6.93 -8.88
N GLU A 452 -6.11 -6.69 -9.61
CA GLU A 452 -6.05 -5.69 -10.69
C GLU A 452 -6.94 -6.01 -11.89
N LEU A 453 -7.37 -7.26 -12.07
CA LEU A 453 -8.34 -7.64 -13.12
C LEU A 453 -9.76 -7.10 -12.84
N GLY A 454 -10.04 -6.79 -11.59
CA GLY A 454 -11.38 -6.46 -11.14
C GLY A 454 -12.25 -7.69 -10.87
N ARG A 455 -13.31 -7.50 -10.10
CA ARG A 455 -14.13 -8.58 -9.53
C ARG A 455 -14.89 -9.41 -10.55
N GLU A 456 -15.47 -8.76 -11.56
CA GLU A 456 -16.28 -9.43 -12.59
C GLU A 456 -15.41 -10.37 -13.42
N ILE A 457 -14.24 -9.91 -13.82
CA ILE A 457 -13.29 -10.70 -14.62
C ILE A 457 -12.69 -11.81 -13.76
N THR A 458 -12.37 -11.53 -12.51
CA THR A 458 -11.90 -12.55 -11.56
C THR A 458 -12.97 -13.63 -11.36
N ALA A 459 -14.24 -13.24 -11.11
CA ALA A 459 -15.35 -14.19 -10.97
C ALA A 459 -15.52 -15.05 -12.23
N TYR A 460 -15.40 -14.44 -13.41
CA TYR A 460 -15.47 -15.17 -14.66
C TYR A 460 -14.29 -16.14 -14.82
N MET A 461 -13.07 -15.70 -14.55
CA MET A 461 -11.87 -16.54 -14.61
C MET A 461 -11.97 -17.73 -13.64
N LEU A 462 -12.39 -17.51 -12.41
CA LEU A 462 -12.50 -18.57 -11.40
C LEU A 462 -13.50 -19.67 -11.77
N ARG A 463 -14.46 -19.41 -12.64
CA ARG A 463 -15.37 -20.48 -13.16
C ARG A 463 -14.59 -21.63 -13.81
N ALA A 464 -13.46 -21.33 -14.48
CA ALA A 464 -12.58 -22.35 -15.07
C ALA A 464 -11.80 -23.14 -14.00
N PHE A 465 -11.86 -22.72 -12.74
CA PHE A 465 -11.23 -23.34 -11.57
C PHE A 465 -12.29 -23.72 -10.51
N GLU A 466 -13.46 -24.16 -10.95
CA GLU A 466 -14.60 -24.58 -10.09
C GLU A 466 -15.10 -23.48 -9.14
N GLY A 467 -14.93 -22.22 -9.50
CA GLY A 467 -15.29 -21.06 -8.66
C GLY A 467 -14.36 -20.86 -7.44
N ARG A 468 -13.22 -21.55 -7.38
CA ARG A 468 -12.33 -21.60 -6.22
C ARG A 468 -11.02 -20.87 -6.50
N LEU A 469 -10.72 -19.88 -5.68
CA LEU A 469 -9.43 -19.16 -5.73
C LEU A 469 -8.27 -20.10 -5.34
N SER A 470 -8.47 -20.97 -4.35
CA SER A 470 -7.48 -21.95 -3.92
C SER A 470 -7.02 -22.85 -5.06
N ARG A 471 -7.96 -23.31 -5.91
CA ARG A 471 -7.65 -24.16 -7.05
C ARG A 471 -6.85 -23.42 -8.13
N PHE A 472 -7.25 -22.19 -8.45
CA PHE A 472 -6.46 -21.34 -9.34
C PHE A 472 -5.03 -21.17 -8.83
N MET A 473 -4.87 -20.81 -7.55
CA MET A 473 -3.57 -20.60 -6.93
C MET A 473 -2.73 -21.88 -6.88
N ALA A 474 -3.34 -23.03 -6.62
CA ALA A 474 -2.63 -24.32 -6.59
C ALA A 474 -2.12 -24.73 -7.98
N GLU A 475 -2.94 -24.61 -9.02
CA GLU A 475 -2.54 -24.93 -10.39
C GLU A 475 -1.46 -23.96 -10.89
N ALA A 476 -1.65 -22.66 -10.65
CA ALA A 476 -0.70 -21.63 -11.04
C ALA A 476 0.65 -21.78 -10.30
N TRP A 477 0.62 -22.07 -9.00
CA TRP A 477 1.84 -22.36 -8.21
C TRP A 477 2.58 -23.60 -8.74
N THR A 478 1.86 -24.67 -9.03
CA THR A 478 2.48 -25.91 -9.53
C THR A 478 3.20 -25.66 -10.85
N TRP A 479 2.57 -24.90 -11.75
CA TRP A 479 3.17 -24.48 -13.01
C TRP A 479 4.38 -23.56 -12.81
N HIS A 480 4.25 -22.56 -11.93
CA HIS A 480 5.31 -21.59 -11.62
C HIS A 480 6.56 -22.26 -11.04
N ALA A 481 6.40 -23.15 -10.07
CA ALA A 481 7.48 -23.89 -9.44
C ALA A 481 8.28 -24.75 -10.44
N GLN A 482 7.64 -25.25 -11.49
CA GLN A 482 8.29 -26.00 -12.57
C GLN A 482 8.97 -25.09 -13.59
N SER A 483 8.35 -23.95 -13.93
CA SER A 483 8.80 -23.06 -15.00
C SER A 483 9.83 -22.02 -14.54
N SER A 484 9.78 -21.62 -13.27
CA SER A 484 10.61 -20.56 -12.70
C SER A 484 11.08 -20.88 -11.27
N PRO A 485 11.83 -21.98 -11.06
CA PRO A 485 12.15 -22.50 -9.71
C PRO A 485 13.00 -21.56 -8.85
N GLN A 486 13.59 -20.52 -9.43
CA GLN A 486 14.41 -19.54 -8.71
C GLN A 486 13.65 -18.27 -8.30
N ARG A 487 12.37 -18.15 -8.65
CA ARG A 487 11.52 -16.98 -8.32
C ARG A 487 10.39 -17.42 -7.41
N SER A 488 10.17 -16.67 -6.35
CA SER A 488 9.03 -16.90 -5.43
C SER A 488 7.83 -16.03 -5.72
N ASN A 489 7.99 -14.87 -6.34
CA ASN A 489 6.89 -13.95 -6.64
C ASN A 489 6.37 -14.12 -8.07
N ALA A 490 5.06 -14.01 -8.23
CA ALA A 490 4.37 -14.03 -9.51
C ALA A 490 3.97 -12.62 -9.92
N GLY A 491 4.51 -12.14 -11.02
CA GLY A 491 4.03 -10.93 -11.68
C GLY A 491 2.93 -11.25 -12.71
N ALA A 492 2.46 -10.19 -13.35
CA ALA A 492 1.44 -10.33 -14.39
C ALA A 492 1.93 -11.16 -15.60
N ASP A 493 3.24 -11.15 -15.88
CA ASP A 493 3.81 -11.97 -16.97
C ASP A 493 3.74 -13.46 -16.66
N GLU A 494 4.04 -13.85 -15.43
CA GLU A 494 3.98 -15.24 -14.97
C GLU A 494 2.54 -15.77 -14.99
N ILE A 495 1.58 -14.98 -14.51
CA ILE A 495 0.16 -15.36 -14.53
C ILE A 495 -0.34 -15.47 -15.98
N GLN A 496 0.06 -14.55 -16.86
CA GLN A 496 -0.27 -14.65 -18.29
C GLN A 496 0.30 -15.93 -18.92
N ALA A 497 1.58 -16.23 -18.69
CA ALA A 497 2.25 -17.41 -19.20
C ALA A 497 1.60 -18.71 -18.70
N PHE A 498 1.18 -18.74 -17.42
CA PHE A 498 0.39 -19.84 -16.88
C PHE A 498 -0.93 -20.03 -17.63
N LEU A 499 -1.70 -18.94 -17.83
CA LEU A 499 -2.98 -19.02 -18.57
C LEU A 499 -2.77 -19.44 -20.04
N GLU A 500 -1.71 -18.96 -20.69
CA GLU A 500 -1.34 -19.38 -22.05
C GLU A 500 -0.95 -20.87 -22.11
N ALA A 501 -0.21 -21.36 -21.14
CA ALA A 501 0.16 -22.78 -21.04
C ALA A 501 -1.06 -23.68 -20.76
N ARG A 502 -1.96 -23.23 -19.91
CA ARG A 502 -3.15 -24.01 -19.47
C ARG A 502 -4.26 -24.04 -20.49
N PHE A 503 -4.52 -22.95 -21.19
CA PHE A 503 -5.67 -22.78 -22.09
C PHE A 503 -5.31 -22.49 -23.54
N GLY A 504 -4.09 -22.05 -23.81
CA GLY A 504 -3.66 -21.58 -25.11
C GLY A 504 -3.79 -20.05 -25.28
N ARG A 505 -2.92 -19.47 -26.11
CA ARG A 505 -2.84 -18.02 -26.32
C ARG A 505 -4.12 -17.38 -26.86
N GLY A 506 -4.83 -18.09 -27.75
CA GLY A 506 -6.09 -17.64 -28.37
C GLY A 506 -7.33 -17.90 -27.52
N HIS A 507 -7.20 -18.50 -26.34
CA HIS A 507 -8.35 -18.78 -25.49
C HIS A 507 -8.94 -17.48 -24.90
N HIS A 508 -10.25 -17.43 -24.73
CA HIS A 508 -10.95 -16.22 -24.27
C HIS A 508 -10.46 -15.70 -22.90
N LEU A 509 -10.13 -16.56 -21.95
CA LEU A 509 -9.58 -16.15 -20.66
C LEU A 509 -8.20 -15.50 -20.81
N THR A 510 -7.32 -16.09 -21.63
CA THR A 510 -5.99 -15.56 -21.93
C THR A 510 -6.10 -14.21 -22.64
N SER A 511 -7.00 -14.10 -23.61
CA SER A 511 -7.26 -12.87 -24.34
C SER A 511 -7.80 -11.77 -23.43
N LEU A 512 -8.73 -12.09 -22.54
CA LEU A 512 -9.28 -11.16 -21.54
C LEU A 512 -8.21 -10.65 -20.59
N PHE A 513 -7.36 -11.54 -20.08
CA PHE A 513 -6.24 -11.18 -19.22
C PHE A 513 -5.26 -10.21 -19.93
N ARG A 514 -4.87 -10.54 -21.16
CA ARG A 514 -3.99 -9.69 -22.00
C ARG A 514 -4.59 -8.31 -22.24
N TYR A 515 -5.90 -8.25 -22.52
CA TYR A 515 -6.63 -7.00 -22.71
C TYR A 515 -6.59 -6.11 -21.48
N VAL A 516 -6.95 -6.64 -20.30
CA VAL A 516 -6.96 -5.85 -19.05
C VAL A 516 -5.57 -5.34 -18.72
N ARG A 517 -4.54 -6.17 -18.88
CA ARG A 517 -3.15 -5.74 -18.71
C ARG A 517 -2.78 -4.57 -19.62
N ALA A 518 -3.19 -4.65 -20.89
CA ALA A 518 -2.92 -3.57 -21.85
C ALA A 518 -3.63 -2.28 -21.43
N MET A 519 -4.89 -2.36 -21.01
CA MET A 519 -5.66 -1.21 -20.51
C MET A 519 -4.98 -0.57 -19.30
N ASN A 520 -4.60 -1.36 -18.30
CA ASN A 520 -3.93 -0.89 -17.09
C ASN A 520 -2.56 -0.28 -17.40
N ALA A 521 -1.77 -0.91 -18.27
CA ALA A 521 -0.45 -0.39 -18.67
C ALA A 521 -0.53 0.94 -19.43
N VAL A 522 -1.56 1.12 -20.28
CA VAL A 522 -1.80 2.38 -20.99
C VAL A 522 -2.24 3.47 -20.00
N ALA A 523 -3.13 3.17 -19.07
CA ALA A 523 -3.58 4.11 -18.05
C ALA A 523 -2.41 4.57 -17.14
N THR A 524 -1.56 3.65 -16.70
CA THR A 524 -0.42 3.93 -15.81
C THR A 524 0.66 4.78 -16.51
N LYS A 525 1.02 4.47 -17.76
CA LYS A 525 2.03 5.23 -18.52
C LYS A 525 1.62 6.69 -18.70
N ARG A 526 0.35 6.96 -18.77
CA ARG A 526 -0.18 8.31 -18.89
C ARG A 526 -0.14 9.09 -17.56
N ALA A 527 -0.47 8.46 -16.44
CA ALA A 527 -0.37 9.07 -15.12
C ALA A 527 1.06 9.52 -14.79
N ALA A 528 2.06 8.86 -15.36
CA ALA A 528 3.48 9.18 -15.21
C ALA A 528 3.97 10.41 -16.04
N GLY A 529 3.06 11.14 -16.72
CA GLY A 529 3.35 12.49 -17.21
C GLY A 529 4.16 12.60 -18.52
N SER A 530 3.93 11.73 -19.51
CA SER A 530 4.44 11.98 -20.86
C SER A 530 3.68 13.16 -21.49
N ARG A 531 4.18 14.39 -21.32
CA ARG A 531 3.70 15.56 -22.06
C ARG A 531 3.88 15.31 -23.56
N LEU A 532 2.78 15.33 -24.30
CA LEU A 532 2.81 15.42 -25.76
C LEU A 532 3.69 16.64 -26.14
N GLN A 533 4.76 16.42 -26.88
CA GLN A 533 5.58 17.51 -27.38
C GLN A 533 4.72 18.37 -28.32
N GLY A 534 4.81 19.70 -28.18
CA GLY A 534 4.08 20.65 -29.03
C GLY A 534 4.38 20.47 -30.54
N PRO A 535 3.71 21.22 -31.41
CA PRO A 535 3.77 21.01 -32.84
C PRO A 535 5.20 21.08 -33.37
N VAL A 536 5.64 20.03 -34.05
CA VAL A 536 6.94 19.97 -34.73
C VAL A 536 6.83 20.73 -36.04
N SER A 537 7.70 21.73 -36.26
CA SER A 537 7.75 22.53 -37.50
C SER A 537 8.39 21.74 -38.63
N GLY A 538 7.87 21.89 -39.86
CA GLY A 538 8.36 21.24 -41.09
C GLY A 538 7.30 20.39 -41.79
N ASP A 539 7.64 19.77 -42.93
CA ASP A 539 6.73 18.82 -43.61
C ASP A 539 6.49 17.63 -42.64
N PRO A 540 5.23 17.34 -42.26
CA PRO A 540 4.93 16.24 -41.37
C PRO A 540 5.48 14.89 -41.81
N ARG A 541 5.68 14.67 -43.12
CA ARG A 541 6.19 13.42 -43.69
C ARG A 541 7.69 13.20 -43.47
N ASP A 542 8.43 14.28 -43.18
CA ASP A 542 9.87 14.22 -42.87
C ASP A 542 10.14 13.96 -41.39
N ASN A 543 9.12 14.06 -40.53
CA ASN A 543 9.23 13.75 -39.11
C ASN A 543 9.21 12.23 -38.88
N SER A 544 10.02 11.77 -37.96
CA SER A 544 9.94 10.37 -37.53
C SER A 544 8.64 10.11 -36.78
N LEU A 545 7.99 9.03 -37.15
CA LEU A 545 6.80 8.51 -36.46
C LEU A 545 7.19 7.31 -35.59
N ARG A 546 6.59 7.18 -34.44
CA ARG A 546 6.72 6.00 -33.60
C ARG A 546 5.38 5.68 -32.96
N ILE A 547 5.21 4.45 -32.49
CA ILE A 547 4.06 4.09 -31.65
C ILE A 547 4.07 4.97 -30.40
N GLY A 548 2.97 5.64 -30.12
CA GLY A 548 2.82 6.49 -28.95
C GLY A 548 3.00 5.69 -27.64
N PRO A 549 3.57 6.30 -26.58
CA PRO A 549 3.86 5.60 -25.32
C PRO A 549 2.60 5.05 -24.62
N GLY A 550 1.42 5.57 -24.96
CA GLY A 550 0.11 5.11 -24.49
C GLY A 550 -0.60 4.14 -25.45
N THR A 551 0.11 3.48 -26.37
CA THR A 551 -0.47 2.58 -27.37
C THR A 551 0.06 1.17 -27.22
N ILE A 552 -0.82 0.17 -27.22
CA ILE A 552 -0.48 -1.25 -27.20
C ILE A 552 -1.25 -1.98 -28.30
N ILE A 553 -0.56 -2.83 -29.05
CA ILE A 553 -1.15 -3.68 -30.08
C ILE A 553 -1.24 -5.11 -29.51
N LEU A 554 -2.45 -5.63 -29.39
CA LEU A 554 -2.69 -7.00 -28.98
C LEU A 554 -3.01 -7.85 -30.23
N ARG A 555 -2.12 -8.81 -30.54
CA ARG A 555 -2.32 -9.74 -31.65
C ARG A 555 -3.01 -11.02 -31.18
N ASP A 556 -3.73 -11.68 -32.07
CA ASP A 556 -4.39 -12.98 -31.83
C ASP A 556 -5.26 -12.96 -30.57
N ILE A 557 -6.11 -11.95 -30.45
CA ILE A 557 -7.00 -11.79 -29.31
C ILE A 557 -8.44 -12.18 -29.69
N HIS A 558 -9.14 -12.82 -28.78
CA HIS A 558 -10.55 -13.15 -28.92
C HIS A 558 -11.41 -11.88 -28.83
N HIS A 559 -12.66 -11.92 -29.30
CA HIS A 559 -13.62 -10.81 -29.23
C HIS A 559 -13.92 -10.38 -27.79
N VAL A 560 -12.98 -9.61 -27.20
CA VAL A 560 -12.97 -9.26 -25.76
C VAL A 560 -14.11 -8.31 -25.40
N VAL A 561 -14.46 -7.39 -26.32
CA VAL A 561 -15.55 -6.41 -26.06
C VAL A 561 -16.88 -7.15 -25.87
N GLN A 562 -17.18 -8.08 -26.77
CA GLN A 562 -18.38 -8.92 -26.70
C GLN A 562 -18.40 -9.80 -25.44
N LEU A 563 -17.23 -10.27 -25.03
CA LEU A 563 -17.04 -11.03 -23.79
C LEU A 563 -17.29 -10.16 -22.56
N LEU A 564 -16.78 -8.94 -22.53
CA LEU A 564 -17.00 -7.99 -21.42
C LEU A 564 -18.48 -7.61 -21.30
N GLU A 565 -19.18 -7.35 -22.41
CA GLU A 565 -20.63 -7.11 -22.43
C GLU A 565 -21.39 -8.30 -21.83
N THR A 566 -20.96 -9.53 -22.13
CA THR A 566 -21.57 -10.76 -21.61
C THR A 566 -21.27 -10.96 -20.11
N ILE A 567 -20.07 -10.61 -19.66
CA ILE A 567 -19.67 -10.70 -18.24
C ILE A 567 -20.43 -9.66 -17.41
N SER A 568 -20.59 -8.44 -17.91
CA SER A 568 -21.31 -7.34 -17.26
C SER A 568 -22.83 -7.53 -17.27
N GLY A 569 -23.36 -8.27 -18.23
CA GLY A 569 -24.78 -8.59 -18.35
C GLY A 569 -25.19 -9.89 -17.63
N THR A 570 -26.39 -9.94 -17.11
CA THR A 570 -26.96 -11.09 -16.36
C THR A 570 -27.05 -12.41 -17.12
N THR A 571 -26.55 -12.48 -18.35
CA THR A 571 -26.64 -13.66 -19.25
C THR A 571 -25.40 -14.56 -19.27
N GLY A 572 -24.49 -14.39 -18.32
CA GLY A 572 -23.12 -15.01 -18.27
C GLY A 572 -23.05 -16.56 -18.23
N ASN A 573 -24.15 -17.30 -18.23
CA ASN A 573 -24.14 -18.78 -18.18
C ASN A 573 -23.97 -19.47 -19.52
N ARG A 574 -24.16 -18.79 -20.66
CA ARG A 574 -24.18 -19.45 -21.99
C ARG A 574 -22.83 -19.60 -22.69
N LEU A 575 -21.77 -18.85 -22.27
CA LEU A 575 -20.47 -18.87 -22.95
C LEU A 575 -19.53 -20.03 -22.54
N LEU A 576 -19.79 -20.70 -21.43
CA LEU A 576 -18.97 -21.84 -20.99
C LEU A 576 -19.32 -23.16 -21.70
N GLU A 577 -20.47 -23.24 -22.38
CA GLU A 577 -20.89 -24.42 -23.09
C GLU A 577 -20.53 -24.41 -24.59
N GLY A 578 -19.23 -24.29 -24.90
CA GLY A 578 -18.68 -24.69 -26.20
C GLY A 578 -19.13 -23.93 -27.45
N SER A 579 -19.79 -22.79 -27.38
CA SER A 579 -20.08 -21.97 -28.55
C SER A 579 -18.83 -21.19 -28.98
N ALA A 580 -18.40 -21.44 -30.21
CA ALA A 580 -17.33 -20.70 -30.88
C ALA A 580 -17.60 -19.19 -30.80
N VAL A 581 -16.90 -18.53 -29.89
CA VAL A 581 -16.81 -17.07 -29.86
C VAL A 581 -16.05 -16.68 -31.12
N GLY A 582 -16.55 -15.72 -31.90
CA GLY A 582 -16.17 -15.37 -33.24
C GLY A 582 -14.67 -15.22 -33.56
N PRO A 583 -14.30 -14.82 -34.78
CA PRO A 583 -12.93 -14.92 -35.29
C PRO A 583 -11.92 -14.16 -34.43
N GLN A 584 -10.73 -14.73 -34.31
CA GLN A 584 -9.55 -14.07 -33.75
C GLN A 584 -9.22 -12.82 -34.57
N GLY A 585 -8.85 -11.75 -33.90
CA GLY A 585 -8.46 -10.49 -34.53
C GLY A 585 -7.35 -9.79 -33.76
N HIS A 586 -7.02 -8.59 -34.15
CA HIS A 586 -6.05 -7.75 -33.46
C HIS A 586 -6.76 -6.55 -32.82
N LEU A 587 -6.33 -6.14 -31.64
CA LEU A 587 -6.90 -5.04 -30.90
C LEU A 587 -5.85 -3.97 -30.60
N LEU A 588 -6.16 -2.74 -30.94
CA LEU A 588 -5.37 -1.56 -30.62
C LEU A 588 -5.94 -0.90 -29.37
N VAL A 589 -5.15 -0.79 -28.34
CA VAL A 589 -5.49 -0.10 -27.10
C VAL A 589 -4.75 1.21 -27.04
N VAL A 590 -5.46 2.32 -26.92
CA VAL A 590 -4.91 3.68 -27.01
C VAL A 590 -5.42 4.55 -25.88
N SER A 591 -4.54 5.36 -25.30
CA SER A 591 -4.91 6.46 -24.43
C SER A 591 -5.28 7.69 -25.24
N GLN A 592 -6.53 8.13 -25.22
CA GLN A 592 -6.95 9.36 -25.88
C GLN A 592 -6.49 10.61 -25.11
N PRO A 593 -6.05 11.69 -25.79
CA PRO A 593 -5.77 12.96 -25.13
C PRO A 593 -7.05 13.50 -24.49
N ALA A 594 -6.95 14.04 -23.26
CA ALA A 594 -8.08 14.73 -22.63
C ALA A 594 -8.29 16.06 -23.34
N ASP A 595 -9.52 16.38 -23.75
CA ASP A 595 -9.95 17.76 -23.93
C ASP A 595 -9.97 18.44 -22.54
N GLN A 596 -9.69 19.74 -22.49
CA GLN A 596 -9.26 20.51 -21.30
C GLN A 596 -10.10 20.38 -20.01
N GLU A 597 -11.21 19.60 -19.98
CA GLU A 597 -12.12 19.49 -18.84
C GLU A 597 -12.63 18.06 -18.53
N GLN A 598 -12.21 17.02 -19.25
CA GLN A 598 -12.69 15.65 -19.00
C GLN A 598 -11.56 14.68 -18.68
N ASP A 599 -11.83 13.72 -17.77
CA ASP A 599 -10.94 12.62 -17.45
C ASP A 599 -10.54 11.83 -18.70
N SER A 600 -9.26 11.52 -18.76
CA SER A 600 -8.66 10.78 -19.86
C SER A 600 -9.27 9.39 -20.02
N SER A 601 -9.81 9.08 -21.19
CA SER A 601 -10.31 7.75 -21.52
C SER A 601 -9.25 6.88 -22.22
N VAL A 602 -9.28 5.59 -21.93
CA VAL A 602 -8.57 4.57 -22.71
C VAL A 602 -9.58 3.95 -23.65
N SER A 603 -9.27 3.92 -24.93
CA SER A 603 -10.12 3.36 -25.98
C SER A 603 -9.46 2.14 -26.62
N SER A 604 -10.27 1.22 -27.13
CA SER A 604 -9.80 0.06 -27.87
C SER A 604 -10.50 -0.02 -29.23
N TYR A 605 -9.74 -0.41 -30.24
CA TYR A 605 -10.19 -0.49 -31.63
C TYR A 605 -9.78 -1.82 -32.23
N TRP A 606 -10.70 -2.48 -32.92
CA TRP A 606 -10.36 -3.64 -33.74
C TRP A 606 -9.59 -3.17 -34.99
N ILE A 607 -8.48 -3.82 -35.26
CA ILE A 607 -7.65 -3.60 -36.44
C ILE A 607 -7.42 -4.92 -37.18
N ASP A 608 -7.25 -4.83 -38.49
CA ASP A 608 -6.88 -5.97 -39.30
C ASP A 608 -5.36 -6.27 -39.21
N GLU A 609 -4.95 -7.41 -39.75
CA GLU A 609 -3.56 -7.86 -39.73
C GLU A 609 -2.65 -6.87 -40.44
N VAL A 610 -3.11 -6.28 -41.55
CA VAL A 610 -2.35 -5.32 -42.34
C VAL A 610 -2.07 -4.06 -41.53
N THR A 611 -3.08 -3.55 -40.81
CA THR A 611 -2.94 -2.40 -39.92
C THR A 611 -2.00 -2.72 -38.74
N ALA A 612 -2.13 -3.90 -38.13
CA ALA A 612 -1.26 -4.33 -37.04
C ALA A 612 0.19 -4.46 -37.46
N ASP A 613 0.45 -4.99 -38.65
CA ASP A 613 1.81 -5.10 -39.25
C ASP A 613 2.39 -3.74 -39.63
N LEU A 614 1.56 -2.87 -40.17
CA LEU A 614 1.97 -1.49 -40.48
C LEU A 614 2.38 -0.75 -39.19
N LEU A 615 1.59 -0.83 -38.14
CA LEU A 615 1.89 -0.19 -36.85
C LEU A 615 3.16 -0.76 -36.22
N ALA A 616 3.39 -2.05 -36.29
CA ALA A 616 4.60 -2.68 -35.76
C ALA A 616 5.89 -2.12 -36.41
N ARG A 617 5.83 -1.65 -37.66
CA ARG A 617 6.97 -1.01 -38.34
C ARG A 617 7.39 0.31 -37.66
N PHE A 618 6.52 0.94 -36.90
CA PHE A 618 6.78 2.17 -36.13
C PHE A 618 7.15 1.93 -34.64
N GLU A 619 7.47 0.72 -34.25
CA GLU A 619 8.04 0.45 -32.93
C GLU A 619 9.34 1.21 -32.70
N ASN A 620 10.15 1.35 -33.76
CA ASN A 620 11.29 2.24 -33.80
C ASN A 620 10.95 3.51 -34.60
N PRO A 621 11.43 4.70 -34.17
CA PRO A 621 11.15 5.95 -34.88
C PRO A 621 11.65 5.91 -36.31
N LYS A 622 10.77 6.13 -37.29
CA LYS A 622 11.11 6.25 -38.70
C LYS A 622 10.17 7.23 -39.43
N SER A 623 10.66 7.84 -40.50
CA SER A 623 9.83 8.72 -41.34
C SER A 623 8.86 7.91 -42.20
N TYR A 624 7.83 8.59 -42.68
CA TYR A 624 6.92 8.05 -43.71
C TYR A 624 7.67 7.44 -44.90
N TRP A 625 8.68 8.17 -45.40
CA TRP A 625 9.48 7.75 -46.56
C TRP A 625 10.36 6.53 -46.26
N GLU A 626 10.94 6.44 -45.06
CA GLU A 626 11.70 5.26 -44.63
C GLU A 626 10.81 4.03 -44.56
N CYS A 627 9.59 4.17 -44.02
CA CYS A 627 8.60 3.10 -43.99
C CYS A 627 8.20 2.64 -45.39
N CYS A 628 7.90 3.57 -46.31
CA CYS A 628 7.60 3.25 -47.70
C CYS A 628 8.75 2.52 -48.41
N LYS A 629 10.01 2.92 -48.16
CA LYS A 629 11.19 2.27 -48.71
C LYS A 629 11.33 0.83 -48.19
N GLU A 630 11.16 0.59 -46.91
CA GLU A 630 11.19 -0.77 -46.35
C GLU A 630 10.12 -1.68 -46.98
N ILE A 631 8.90 -1.15 -47.22
CA ILE A 631 7.83 -1.89 -47.91
C ILE A 631 8.20 -2.21 -49.34
N ALA A 632 8.82 -1.26 -50.04
CA ALA A 632 9.27 -1.46 -51.43
C ALA A 632 10.41 -2.46 -51.56
N ASP A 633 11.32 -2.49 -50.57
CA ASP A 633 12.48 -3.38 -50.52
C ASP A 633 12.12 -4.79 -50.00
N SER A 634 10.97 -4.97 -49.31
CA SER A 634 10.42 -6.26 -48.93
C SER A 634 9.55 -6.77 -50.07
N ASP A 635 9.65 -8.08 -50.43
CA ASP A 635 8.77 -8.74 -51.41
C ASP A 635 7.28 -8.81 -50.93
N ASP A 636 6.96 -7.99 -49.95
CA ASP A 636 5.68 -7.92 -49.26
C ASP A 636 4.71 -7.09 -50.13
N ARG A 637 3.66 -7.72 -50.65
CA ARG A 637 2.59 -7.06 -51.42
C ARG A 637 1.70 -6.14 -50.56
N ALA A 638 2.18 -5.68 -49.38
CA ALA A 638 1.47 -4.74 -48.54
C ALA A 638 1.19 -3.43 -49.28
N GLN A 639 -0.03 -2.94 -49.22
CA GLN A 639 -0.36 -1.63 -49.77
C GLN A 639 0.45 -0.55 -49.03
N PHE A 640 1.04 0.38 -49.80
CA PHE A 640 1.69 1.56 -49.24
C PHE A 640 0.68 2.34 -48.39
N PRO A 641 1.02 2.70 -47.15
CA PRO A 641 0.13 3.47 -46.28
C PRO A 641 -0.15 4.84 -46.90
N LYS A 642 -1.39 5.28 -46.90
CA LYS A 642 -1.70 6.67 -47.29
C LYS A 642 -1.28 7.58 -46.13
N TRP A 643 -0.70 8.73 -46.46
CA TRP A 643 -0.32 9.70 -45.44
C TRP A 643 -1.50 10.13 -44.56
N ASP A 644 -2.69 10.28 -45.16
CA ASP A 644 -3.90 10.69 -44.44
C ASP A 644 -4.31 9.66 -43.37
N ASP A 645 -4.10 8.40 -43.61
CA ASP A 645 -4.36 7.32 -42.65
C ASP A 645 -3.39 7.42 -41.46
N LEU A 646 -2.08 7.63 -41.73
CA LEU A 646 -1.07 7.82 -40.68
C LEU A 646 -1.28 9.14 -39.91
N ALA A 647 -1.72 10.21 -40.59
CA ALA A 647 -2.07 11.48 -39.96
C ALA A 647 -3.25 11.32 -39.00
N SER A 648 -4.26 10.52 -39.38
CA SER A 648 -5.38 10.17 -38.52
C SER A 648 -4.92 9.40 -37.28
N LEU A 649 -4.03 8.43 -37.43
CA LEU A 649 -3.45 7.68 -36.32
C LEU A 649 -2.63 8.59 -35.36
N CYS A 650 -1.98 9.64 -35.89
CA CYS A 650 -1.33 10.65 -35.06
C CYS A 650 -2.35 11.49 -34.27
N GLN A 651 -3.47 11.86 -34.86
CA GLN A 651 -4.55 12.60 -34.18
C GLN A 651 -5.19 11.76 -33.06
N MET A 652 -5.32 10.46 -33.27
CA MET A 652 -5.82 9.51 -32.28
C MET A 652 -4.80 9.19 -31.16
N GLY A 653 -3.55 9.68 -31.26
CA GLY A 653 -2.49 9.37 -30.29
C GLY A 653 -1.85 7.99 -30.45
N VAL A 654 -2.19 7.25 -31.51
CA VAL A 654 -1.62 5.94 -31.86
C VAL A 654 -0.18 6.06 -32.29
N LEU A 655 0.12 7.05 -33.14
CA LEU A 655 1.45 7.40 -33.57
C LEU A 655 1.86 8.76 -33.03
N GLU A 656 3.10 8.91 -32.65
CA GLU A 656 3.68 10.15 -32.14
C GLU A 656 4.73 10.66 -33.10
N ARG A 657 4.72 11.99 -33.38
CA ARG A 657 5.75 12.65 -34.20
C ARG A 657 6.96 12.97 -33.35
N THR A 658 8.14 12.56 -33.77
CA THR A 658 9.41 12.86 -33.11
C THR A 658 10.33 13.68 -34.01
N SER A 659 11.10 14.62 -33.43
CA SER A 659 12.12 15.36 -34.20
C SER A 659 13.34 14.48 -34.48
N ARG A 660 13.95 14.58 -35.66
CA ARG A 660 15.18 13.86 -36.07
C ARG A 660 16.35 13.98 -35.05
N ARG A 661 16.40 15.04 -34.24
CA ARG A 661 17.45 15.23 -33.20
C ARG A 661 17.36 14.29 -32.01
N ALA A 662 16.22 13.68 -31.73
CA ALA A 662 16.06 12.77 -30.60
C ALA A 662 16.59 11.36 -30.90
N SER A 663 16.58 10.90 -32.17
CA SER A 663 17.08 9.57 -32.55
C SER A 663 18.62 9.48 -32.53
N ALA A 664 19.35 10.55 -32.93
CA ALA A 664 20.80 10.55 -32.95
C ALA A 664 21.49 10.55 -31.56
N ARG A 665 20.79 10.95 -30.50
CA ARG A 665 21.36 10.95 -29.15
C ARG A 665 21.28 9.61 -28.43
N ARG A 666 20.46 8.65 -28.89
CA ARG A 666 20.40 7.31 -28.29
C ARG A 666 21.45 6.34 -28.83
N GLU A 667 21.96 6.54 -30.03
CA GLU A 667 23.04 5.71 -30.59
C GLU A 667 24.42 6.00 -29.99
N THR A 668 24.62 7.17 -29.37
CA THR A 668 25.92 7.56 -28.75
C THR A 668 26.00 7.26 -27.24
N ALA A 669 24.94 6.76 -26.60
CA ALA A 669 24.92 6.48 -25.17
C ALA A 669 25.15 4.99 -24.85
N SER A 670 25.46 4.13 -25.81
CA SER A 670 25.79 2.71 -25.59
C SER A 670 27.25 2.42 -25.95
N HIS A 671 28.20 2.90 -25.16
CA HIS A 671 29.58 2.42 -24.99
C HIS A 671 30.32 3.27 -23.95
N PRO A 672 31.24 2.66 -23.16
CA PRO A 672 31.13 1.51 -22.24
C PRO A 672 30.87 1.91 -20.79
#